data_6862e4c47d383fcc8dfbca1d39a4fd76
#
_entry.id   6862e4c47d383fcc8dfbca1d39a4fd76
#
_cell.length_a   1.000
_cell.length_b   1.000
_cell.length_c   1.000
_cell.angle_alpha   90.00
_cell.angle_beta   90.00
_cell.angle_gamma   90.00
#
_symmetry.space_group_name_H-M   'P 1'
#
loop_
_entity.id
_entity.type
_entity.pdbx_description
1 polymer ?
#
loop_
_entity_poly.entity_id
_entity_poly.type
_entity_poly.pdbx_seq_one_letter_code
_entity_poly.pdbx_strand_id
1 'polypeptide(L)'
;MKYFICLTLAVLVSACQSPAIDALSVPLNTLHQNSDIAGKVAKPIRHKGQDYWLLTSEKLGVLLTDQNGKKLSSTDGNIELLDWRDNIQLNGETFGLIAALDSNLGQVLIIKLDWQTLELSEITRLPKTSAQIESLCWYLMPQGHLSLFTADTLGEVAQRTVVDGSQQQLTDLLIQTFIGTPQTKSCVVDDTLGYLYLAEENIGVWRYLASHESELSRELVIATDPNGPVMGEITHLDILPSGELLVTAPEQKGVWIVDTQNNNQAQFVILEGSHKPESVSAVMQQQSIRLGVFDDETGQYNASALNRDSKPLQTTTSSMQAVTAYAETTPVNAYGDAADDPAIWINFADSGNSRVLGTNKKQGLLQYDLQGQLLKEFNVGRVNNVDVRYGMKFNGKRMDIATASNRSTKSISVFTIEPKTGELAFLSDIKTDIDDVYGLCMYQNAEQYYVFINGTDGHYQQYLLKPNGDDISGLLVREFSAPSQPEGCVVDDQNQQLYYGEEAVGVWQVSAEPIDAKSELIIKTNEIFVADVEGLSIYRYKGQRFLIASSQGNDSYGVFALDDKNKHLGSFKIDMDITTRVDGASETDGLAVTSYPLGAQLPQGLLVVQDGRNRLPTAPQNFKLVDGLQLQGLLQSWLEKL
;
A
#
# COMPACT_ATOMS: atom_id res chain seq x y z
N MET A 1 -19.05 74.50 -38.09
CA MET A 1 -19.90 73.95 -36.98
C MET A 1 -19.77 72.47 -36.98
N LYS A 2 -18.95 71.89 -36.06
CA LYS A 2 -18.79 70.48 -35.86
C LYS A 2 -19.30 70.17 -34.46
N TYR A 3 -20.34 69.37 -34.38
CA TYR A 3 -20.88 68.86 -33.11
C TYR A 3 -20.07 67.68 -32.65
N PHE A 4 -19.51 67.73 -31.43
CA PHE A 4 -18.93 66.61 -30.71
C PHE A 4 -20.04 65.97 -29.88
N ILE A 5 -20.31 64.67 -30.11
CA ILE A 5 -21.19 63.85 -29.29
C ILE A 5 -20.28 63.11 -28.29
N CYS A 6 -20.43 63.49 -27.01
CA CYS A 6 -19.78 62.75 -25.92
C CYS A 6 -20.63 61.53 -25.59
N LEU A 7 -20.09 60.28 -25.81
CA LEU A 7 -20.71 59.07 -25.41
C LEU A 7 -20.16 58.70 -24.02
N THR A 8 -20.98 58.81 -22.99
CA THR A 8 -20.66 58.33 -21.64
C THR A 8 -20.90 56.81 -21.59
N LEU A 9 -19.80 56.04 -21.44
CA LEU A 9 -19.83 54.59 -21.22
C LEU A 9 -20.10 54.33 -19.71
N ALA A 10 -21.31 53.88 -19.37
CA ALA A 10 -21.61 53.41 -18.03
C ALA A 10 -21.08 51.97 -17.89
N VAL A 11 -20.03 51.79 -17.09
CA VAL A 11 -19.53 50.48 -16.69
C VAL A 11 -20.44 49.96 -15.59
N LEU A 12 -21.27 48.97 -15.90
CA LEU A 12 -21.99 48.18 -14.92
C LEU A 12 -20.99 47.21 -14.25
N VAL A 13 -20.57 47.54 -13.06
CA VAL A 13 -19.86 46.61 -12.18
C VAL A 13 -20.91 45.62 -11.64
N SER A 14 -21.04 44.46 -12.24
CA SER A 14 -21.71 43.31 -11.63
C SER A 14 -20.87 42.89 -10.44
N ALA A 15 -21.27 43.23 -9.23
CA ALA A 15 -20.78 42.58 -8.05
C ALA A 15 -21.20 41.10 -8.14
N CYS A 16 -20.27 40.18 -8.29
CA CYS A 16 -20.50 38.75 -8.03
C CYS A 16 -20.89 38.63 -6.55
N GLN A 17 -22.18 38.55 -6.28
CA GLN A 17 -22.63 38.03 -4.99
C GLN A 17 -22.25 36.57 -4.96
N SER A 18 -21.38 36.20 -4.03
CA SER A 18 -21.17 34.78 -3.67
C SER A 18 -22.54 34.18 -3.36
N PRO A 19 -22.85 32.96 -3.85
CA PRO A 19 -24.10 32.30 -3.52
C PRO A 19 -24.20 32.21 -1.98
N ALA A 20 -25.34 32.65 -1.44
CA ALA A 20 -25.61 32.46 -0.01
C ALA A 20 -25.54 30.95 0.28
N ILE A 21 -24.57 30.56 1.09
CA ILE A 21 -24.47 29.20 1.59
C ILE A 21 -25.69 28.99 2.47
N ASP A 22 -26.57 28.04 2.15
CA ASP A 22 -27.65 27.59 3.05
C ASP A 22 -26.96 26.94 4.27
N ALA A 23 -26.61 27.76 5.24
CA ALA A 23 -25.96 27.31 6.46
C ALA A 23 -27.01 26.70 7.39
N LEU A 24 -26.80 25.44 7.74
CA LEU A 24 -27.52 24.84 8.87
C LEU A 24 -27.04 25.46 10.17
N SER A 25 -27.89 25.51 11.18
CA SER A 25 -27.47 25.91 12.53
C SER A 25 -27.95 24.92 13.57
N VAL A 26 -27.15 24.73 14.62
CA VAL A 26 -27.48 23.85 15.74
C VAL A 26 -27.18 24.55 17.07
N PRO A 27 -28.10 24.47 18.06
CA PRO A 27 -27.84 25.02 19.37
C PRO A 27 -26.87 24.17 20.17
N LEU A 28 -25.99 24.81 20.94
CA LEU A 28 -25.10 24.14 21.89
C LEU A 28 -25.72 24.05 23.26
N ASN A 29 -25.57 22.88 23.89
CA ASN A 29 -25.94 22.65 25.28
C ASN A 29 -24.67 22.36 26.08
N THR A 30 -24.42 23.12 27.15
CA THR A 30 -23.23 22.91 27.97
C THR A 30 -23.30 21.54 28.64
N LEU A 31 -22.31 20.71 28.33
CA LEU A 31 -22.13 19.37 28.88
C LEU A 31 -21.38 19.45 30.21
N HIS A 32 -20.35 20.29 30.27
CA HIS A 32 -19.52 20.46 31.43
C HIS A 32 -19.00 21.90 31.51
N GLN A 33 -19.24 22.56 32.64
CA GLN A 33 -18.67 23.85 32.98
C GLN A 33 -17.68 23.64 34.10
N ASN A 34 -16.41 23.61 33.78
CA ASN A 34 -15.44 23.58 34.86
C ASN A 34 -14.08 24.12 34.39
N SER A 35 -13.70 25.26 34.96
CA SER A 35 -12.35 25.81 34.88
C SER A 35 -11.27 24.85 35.42
N ASP A 36 -11.66 23.80 36.15
CA ASP A 36 -10.75 22.83 36.74
C ASP A 36 -10.37 21.71 35.79
N ILE A 37 -11.06 21.53 34.64
CA ILE A 37 -10.78 20.46 33.68
C ILE A 37 -9.79 20.94 32.65
N ALA A 38 -9.88 22.12 32.09
CA ALA A 38 -9.08 22.63 30.96
C ALA A 38 -8.71 21.54 29.95
N GLY A 39 -9.03 21.67 28.69
CA GLY A 39 -8.76 20.64 27.71
C GLY A 39 -9.01 21.14 26.30
N LYS A 40 -9.11 20.23 25.31
CA LYS A 40 -9.29 20.60 23.89
C LYS A 40 -10.30 19.76 23.13
N VAL A 41 -10.67 18.57 23.62
CA VAL A 41 -11.53 17.62 22.88
C VAL A 41 -12.70 17.14 23.71
N ALA A 42 -13.89 17.16 23.10
CA ALA A 42 -15.12 16.51 23.59
C ALA A 42 -15.54 15.44 22.56
N LYS A 43 -15.09 14.20 22.72
CA LYS A 43 -15.39 13.10 21.78
C LYS A 43 -16.62 12.31 22.26
N PRO A 44 -17.76 12.38 21.53
CA PRO A 44 -18.89 11.51 21.81
C PRO A 44 -18.57 10.09 21.37
N ILE A 45 -18.87 9.11 22.21
CA ILE A 45 -18.68 7.70 21.93
C ILE A 45 -19.96 6.91 22.23
N ARG A 46 -20.11 5.76 21.55
CA ARG A 46 -21.27 4.91 21.71
C ARG A 46 -20.89 3.46 21.81
N HIS A 47 -21.39 2.77 22.85
CA HIS A 47 -21.18 1.33 23.04
C HIS A 47 -22.50 0.65 23.37
N LYS A 48 -22.86 -0.42 22.62
CA LYS A 48 -24.12 -1.19 22.81
C LYS A 48 -25.38 -0.32 22.98
N GLY A 49 -25.45 0.77 22.20
CA GLY A 49 -26.59 1.67 22.21
C GLY A 49 -26.61 2.74 23.33
N GLN A 50 -25.63 2.73 24.20
CA GLN A 50 -25.45 3.75 25.24
C GLN A 50 -24.43 4.79 24.81
N ASP A 51 -24.69 6.05 25.17
CA ASP A 51 -23.84 7.18 24.82
C ASP A 51 -22.99 7.62 26.02
N TYR A 52 -21.72 7.93 25.72
CA TYR A 52 -20.74 8.42 26.69
C TYR A 52 -19.94 9.56 26.05
N TRP A 53 -19.05 10.16 26.84
CA TRP A 53 -18.09 11.16 26.38
C TRP A 53 -16.69 10.80 26.85
N LEU A 54 -15.72 10.98 25.97
CA LEU A 54 -14.30 11.10 26.31
C LEU A 54 -13.92 12.57 26.23
N LEU A 55 -13.48 13.13 27.35
CA LEU A 55 -13.04 14.52 27.45
C LEU A 55 -11.53 14.53 27.73
N THR A 56 -10.79 15.40 27.06
CA THR A 56 -9.39 15.66 27.45
C THR A 56 -9.30 16.65 28.58
N SER A 57 -8.29 16.54 29.41
CA SER A 57 -8.01 17.48 30.49
C SER A 57 -6.52 17.62 30.74
N GLU A 58 -6.07 18.86 30.90
CA GLU A 58 -4.70 19.19 31.30
C GLU A 58 -4.37 18.79 32.76
N LYS A 59 -5.39 18.53 33.58
CA LYS A 59 -5.24 18.23 35.01
C LYS A 59 -5.65 16.81 35.39
N LEU A 60 -6.63 16.25 34.69
CA LEU A 60 -7.27 14.99 35.03
C LEU A 60 -7.08 13.90 33.97
N GLY A 61 -6.23 14.16 32.98
CA GLY A 61 -5.95 13.22 31.90
C GLY A 61 -7.15 13.03 30.97
N VAL A 62 -7.53 11.80 30.70
CA VAL A 62 -8.72 11.43 29.92
C VAL A 62 -9.88 11.18 30.93
N LEU A 63 -11.02 11.82 30.71
CA LEU A 63 -12.21 11.59 31.48
C LEU A 63 -13.22 10.80 30.67
N LEU A 64 -13.77 9.73 31.25
CA LEU A 64 -15.00 9.09 30.79
C LEU A 64 -16.17 9.65 31.56
N THR A 65 -17.20 10.12 30.85
CA THR A 65 -18.45 10.58 31.48
C THR A 65 -19.65 9.86 30.86
N ASP A 66 -20.78 9.87 31.60
CA ASP A 66 -22.06 9.43 31.04
C ASP A 66 -22.61 10.45 30.02
N GLN A 67 -23.74 10.15 29.43
CA GLN A 67 -24.39 11.01 28.42
C GLN A 67 -24.72 12.45 28.93
N ASN A 68 -24.77 12.66 30.24
CA ASN A 68 -25.09 13.93 30.88
C ASN A 68 -23.85 14.67 31.40
N GLY A 69 -22.63 14.16 31.12
CA GLY A 69 -21.38 14.75 31.57
C GLY A 69 -20.96 14.37 33.01
N LYS A 70 -21.66 13.45 33.68
CA LYS A 70 -21.24 12.96 35.00
C LYS A 70 -20.03 12.06 34.88
N LYS A 71 -18.94 12.39 35.58
CA LYS A 71 -17.69 11.61 35.60
C LYS A 71 -17.94 10.17 36.07
N LEU A 72 -17.44 9.21 35.31
CA LEU A 72 -17.42 7.78 35.61
C LEU A 72 -16.02 7.34 36.03
N SER A 73 -15.03 7.68 35.24
CA SER A 73 -13.61 7.41 35.53
C SER A 73 -12.69 8.46 34.90
N SER A 74 -11.43 8.48 35.31
CA SER A 74 -10.39 9.31 34.67
C SER A 74 -9.02 8.69 34.85
N THR A 75 -8.07 9.08 33.97
CA THR A 75 -6.65 8.86 34.17
C THR A 75 -6.01 10.07 34.87
N ASP A 76 -4.70 9.99 35.10
CA ASP A 76 -3.88 11.17 35.43
C ASP A 76 -3.19 11.70 34.17
N GLY A 77 -2.73 12.95 34.17
CA GLY A 77 -1.91 13.54 33.11
C GLY A 77 -2.42 14.86 32.56
N ASN A 78 -1.65 15.44 31.65
CA ASN A 78 -1.99 16.64 30.89
C ASN A 78 -2.29 16.22 29.45
N ILE A 79 -3.57 15.94 29.17
CA ILE A 79 -4.01 15.42 27.88
C ILE A 79 -4.75 16.49 27.10
N GLU A 80 -4.24 16.79 25.89
CA GLU A 80 -4.83 17.73 24.95
C GLU A 80 -5.43 17.05 23.72
N LEU A 81 -4.81 15.95 23.26
CA LEU A 81 -5.22 15.22 22.06
C LEU A 81 -5.58 13.78 22.42
N LEU A 82 -6.61 13.27 21.80
CA LEU A 82 -6.96 11.85 21.84
C LEU A 82 -7.63 11.40 20.55
N ASP A 83 -7.48 10.12 20.25
CA ASP A 83 -8.36 9.39 19.34
C ASP A 83 -8.69 8.01 19.92
N TRP A 84 -9.76 7.38 19.45
CA TRP A 84 -10.22 6.14 20.01
C TRP A 84 -10.79 5.17 18.97
N ARG A 85 -10.70 3.85 19.30
CA ARG A 85 -11.38 2.78 18.57
C ARG A 85 -12.06 1.82 19.55
N ASP A 86 -13.25 1.36 19.18
CA ASP A 86 -14.00 0.36 19.97
C ASP A 86 -13.78 -1.06 19.45
N ASN A 87 -14.18 -2.05 20.23
CA ASN A 87 -14.18 -3.46 19.87
C ASN A 87 -12.80 -4.04 19.51
N ILE A 88 -11.74 -3.53 20.12
CA ILE A 88 -10.38 -4.04 19.91
C ILE A 88 -10.16 -5.28 20.75
N GLN A 89 -9.68 -6.36 20.11
CA GLN A 89 -9.37 -7.62 20.77
C GLN A 89 -7.94 -7.58 21.34
N LEU A 90 -7.81 -7.85 22.65
CA LEU A 90 -6.52 -8.03 23.33
C LEU A 90 -6.61 -9.24 24.26
N ASN A 91 -5.74 -10.23 24.07
CA ASN A 91 -5.66 -11.45 24.88
C ASN A 91 -7.02 -12.17 25.04
N GLY A 92 -7.84 -12.19 23.99
CA GLY A 92 -9.17 -12.83 23.99
C GLY A 92 -10.30 -12.00 24.61
N GLU A 93 -10.02 -10.78 25.03
CA GLU A 93 -11.02 -9.86 25.58
C GLU A 93 -11.21 -8.63 24.68
N THR A 94 -12.36 -7.97 24.78
CA THR A 94 -12.73 -6.83 23.93
C THR A 94 -12.78 -5.54 24.73
N PHE A 95 -12.07 -4.52 24.26
CA PHE A 95 -11.94 -3.22 24.91
C PHE A 95 -12.14 -2.06 23.93
N GLY A 96 -12.39 -0.86 24.48
CA GLY A 96 -12.11 0.38 23.79
C GLY A 96 -10.63 0.77 24.00
N LEU A 97 -9.94 1.20 22.95
CA LEU A 97 -8.59 1.74 23.06
C LEU A 97 -8.56 3.22 22.72
N ILE A 98 -7.83 3.97 23.52
CA ILE A 98 -7.61 5.40 23.40
C ILE A 98 -6.10 5.63 23.24
N ALA A 99 -5.70 6.35 22.20
CA ALA A 99 -4.39 6.99 22.15
C ALA A 99 -4.53 8.42 22.64
N ALA A 100 -3.69 8.83 23.55
CA ALA A 100 -3.74 10.17 24.16
C ALA A 100 -2.33 10.74 24.31
N LEU A 101 -2.13 12.01 23.91
CA LEU A 101 -0.85 12.70 24.07
C LEU A 101 -0.79 13.36 25.45
N ASP A 102 0.14 12.92 26.28
CA ASP A 102 0.50 13.63 27.51
C ASP A 102 1.54 14.71 27.21
N SER A 103 1.10 15.97 27.24
CA SER A 103 1.94 17.13 26.91
C SER A 103 3.08 17.35 27.92
N ASN A 104 2.94 16.93 29.19
CA ASN A 104 4.01 17.01 30.17
C ASN A 104 5.12 16.01 29.89
N LEU A 105 4.77 14.84 29.41
CA LEU A 105 5.71 13.77 29.08
C LEU A 105 6.24 13.87 27.64
N GLY A 106 5.46 14.48 26.73
CA GLY A 106 5.69 14.47 25.30
C GLY A 106 5.65 13.04 24.73
N GLN A 107 4.73 12.21 25.25
CA GLN A 107 4.56 10.80 24.86
C GLN A 107 3.10 10.47 24.65
N VAL A 108 2.85 9.53 23.74
CA VAL A 108 1.51 8.97 23.54
C VAL A 108 1.30 7.83 24.52
N LEU A 109 0.22 7.94 25.30
CA LEU A 109 -0.29 6.90 26.19
C LEU A 109 -1.32 6.06 25.45
N ILE A 110 -1.28 4.75 25.65
CA ILE A 110 -2.33 3.83 25.20
C ILE A 110 -3.15 3.43 26.42
N ILE A 111 -4.42 3.82 26.40
CA ILE A 111 -5.34 3.67 27.51
C ILE A 111 -6.44 2.70 27.11
N LYS A 112 -6.69 1.72 27.95
CA LYS A 112 -7.79 0.77 27.82
C LYS A 112 -9.03 1.30 28.53
N LEU A 113 -10.17 1.24 27.83
CA LEU A 113 -11.50 1.39 28.43
C LEU A 113 -12.14 0.01 28.58
N ASP A 114 -12.31 -0.42 29.80
CA ASP A 114 -13.03 -1.64 30.15
C ASP A 114 -14.54 -1.37 30.23
N TRP A 115 -15.29 -1.95 29.30
CA TRP A 115 -16.74 -1.73 29.23
C TRP A 115 -17.56 -2.42 30.33
N GLN A 116 -16.97 -3.35 31.08
CA GLN A 116 -17.66 -4.02 32.18
C GLN A 116 -17.60 -3.18 33.46
N THR A 117 -16.45 -2.58 33.73
CA THR A 117 -16.19 -1.77 34.92
C THR A 117 -16.32 -0.27 34.67
N LEU A 118 -16.29 0.18 33.40
CA LEU A 118 -16.20 1.58 32.98
C LEU A 118 -14.91 2.27 33.47
N GLU A 119 -13.86 1.49 33.67
CA GLU A 119 -12.57 2.01 34.14
C GLU A 119 -11.63 2.29 32.98
N LEU A 120 -10.89 3.39 33.11
CA LEU A 120 -9.77 3.76 32.23
C LEU A 120 -8.47 3.34 32.89
N SER A 121 -7.60 2.64 32.14
CA SER A 121 -6.28 2.25 32.63
C SER A 121 -5.23 2.36 31.54
N GLU A 122 -4.11 2.99 31.85
CA GLU A 122 -2.94 2.99 30.96
C GLU A 122 -2.38 1.57 30.85
N ILE A 123 -2.13 1.11 29.63
CA ILE A 123 -1.60 -0.24 29.37
C ILE A 123 -0.20 -0.20 28.77
N THR A 124 0.18 0.87 28.06
CA THR A 124 1.54 1.09 27.54
C THR A 124 1.74 2.54 27.13
N ARG A 125 2.99 2.91 26.87
CA ARG A 125 3.40 4.21 26.30
C ARG A 125 4.25 3.97 25.07
N LEU A 126 4.04 4.79 24.04
CA LEU A 126 4.89 4.75 22.87
C LEU A 126 6.25 5.45 23.13
N PRO A 127 7.29 5.09 22.40
CA PRO A 127 8.58 5.76 22.48
C PRO A 127 8.46 7.27 22.27
N LYS A 128 9.27 8.04 23.00
CA LYS A 128 9.33 9.49 22.84
C LYS A 128 9.91 9.83 21.47
N THR A 129 9.27 10.76 20.77
CA THR A 129 9.76 11.30 19.50
C THR A 129 10.80 12.39 19.72
N SER A 130 11.61 12.69 18.71
CA SER A 130 12.59 13.76 18.74
C SER A 130 11.96 15.15 18.66
N ALA A 131 10.85 15.27 17.93
CA ALA A 131 10.05 16.48 17.81
C ALA A 131 8.73 16.34 18.55
N GLN A 132 8.08 17.47 18.83
CA GLN A 132 6.79 17.50 19.51
C GLN A 132 5.70 16.98 18.57
N ILE A 133 4.88 16.04 19.05
CA ILE A 133 3.69 15.55 18.34
C ILE A 133 2.60 16.63 18.38
N GLU A 134 2.04 16.94 17.23
CA GLU A 134 0.92 17.90 17.09
C GLU A 134 -0.41 17.24 16.76
N SER A 135 -0.38 16.04 16.16
CA SER A 135 -1.62 15.28 15.94
C SER A 135 -1.39 13.77 16.03
N LEU A 136 -2.46 13.05 16.34
CA LEU A 136 -2.48 11.59 16.39
C LEU A 136 -3.85 11.05 15.96
N CYS A 137 -3.86 9.93 15.24
CA CYS A 137 -5.09 9.25 14.84
C CYS A 137 -4.88 7.76 14.59
N TRP A 138 -5.86 6.96 15.02
CA TRP A 138 -5.87 5.52 14.81
C TRP A 138 -6.22 5.13 13.38
N TYR A 139 -5.66 4.03 12.93
CA TYR A 139 -6.03 3.33 11.71
C TYR A 139 -6.25 1.84 12.01
N LEU A 140 -7.48 1.38 11.85
CA LEU A 140 -7.80 -0.04 11.86
C LEU A 140 -7.55 -0.60 10.46
N MET A 141 -6.43 -1.28 10.30
CA MET A 141 -6.01 -1.85 9.02
C MET A 141 -6.94 -3.00 8.59
N PRO A 142 -7.09 -3.26 7.29
CA PRO A 142 -7.97 -4.33 6.79
C PRO A 142 -7.64 -5.73 7.35
N GLN A 143 -6.38 -5.98 7.72
CA GLN A 143 -5.90 -7.23 8.34
C GLN A 143 -6.26 -7.34 9.82
N GLY A 144 -6.92 -6.33 10.39
CA GLY A 144 -7.29 -6.27 11.80
C GLY A 144 -6.19 -5.75 12.74
N HIS A 145 -5.04 -5.35 12.21
CA HIS A 145 -4.02 -4.65 13.00
C HIS A 145 -4.48 -3.24 13.30
N LEU A 146 -4.12 -2.73 14.49
CA LEU A 146 -4.38 -1.34 14.84
C LEU A 146 -3.08 -0.55 14.84
N SER A 147 -2.95 0.40 13.91
CA SER A 147 -1.81 1.30 13.83
C SER A 147 -2.20 2.72 14.22
N LEU A 148 -1.22 3.51 14.64
CA LEU A 148 -1.35 4.91 15.00
C LEU A 148 -0.51 5.75 14.07
N PHE A 149 -1.13 6.75 13.46
CA PHE A 149 -0.41 7.86 12.81
C PHE A 149 -0.15 8.95 13.84
N THR A 150 1.05 9.51 13.82
CA THR A 150 1.42 10.73 14.55
C THR A 150 2.08 11.70 13.58
N ALA A 151 1.75 12.98 13.66
CA ALA A 151 2.45 14.03 12.93
C ALA A 151 3.10 15.00 13.93
N ASP A 152 4.31 15.44 13.62
CA ASP A 152 5.10 16.31 14.49
C ASP A 152 5.24 17.73 13.95
N THR A 153 5.82 18.62 14.75
CA THR A 153 6.06 20.03 14.40
C THR A 153 6.96 20.24 13.18
N LEU A 154 7.73 19.23 12.77
CA LEU A 154 8.58 19.29 11.58
C LEU A 154 7.87 18.78 10.32
N GLY A 155 6.64 18.27 10.46
CA GLY A 155 5.85 17.70 9.38
C GLY A 155 6.17 16.24 9.08
N GLU A 156 6.96 15.56 9.94
CA GLU A 156 7.14 14.12 9.83
C GLU A 156 5.87 13.41 10.31
N VAL A 157 5.37 12.51 9.47
CA VAL A 157 4.27 11.60 9.80
C VAL A 157 4.83 10.21 9.99
N ALA A 158 4.56 9.61 11.14
CA ALA A 158 4.97 8.24 11.45
C ALA A 158 3.73 7.34 11.60
N GLN A 159 3.77 6.16 10.98
CA GLN A 159 2.77 5.10 11.18
C GLN A 159 3.39 3.97 12.00
N ARG A 160 2.76 3.62 13.11
CA ARG A 160 3.25 2.60 14.03
C ARG A 160 2.14 1.62 14.39
N THR A 161 2.36 0.31 14.22
CA THR A 161 1.42 -0.70 14.70
C THR A 161 1.54 -0.84 16.21
N VAL A 162 0.41 -0.76 16.89
CA VAL A 162 0.28 -0.82 18.36
C VAL A 162 -0.40 -2.11 18.81
N VAL A 163 -1.30 -2.65 17.97
CA VAL A 163 -1.93 -3.95 18.22
C VAL A 163 -1.74 -4.86 17.03
N ASP A 164 -1.14 -6.00 17.25
CA ASP A 164 -1.17 -7.12 16.32
C ASP A 164 -2.53 -7.81 16.43
N GLY A 165 -3.40 -7.58 15.45
CA GLY A 165 -4.75 -8.17 15.42
C GLY A 165 -4.74 -9.68 15.23
N SER A 166 -3.70 -10.24 14.60
CA SER A 166 -3.56 -11.70 14.38
C SER A 166 -3.26 -12.45 15.69
N GLN A 167 -2.41 -11.87 16.55
CA GLN A 167 -2.03 -12.41 17.84
C GLN A 167 -2.85 -11.84 19.00
N GLN A 168 -3.66 -10.80 18.75
CA GLN A 168 -4.41 -10.04 19.75
C GLN A 168 -3.52 -9.52 20.89
N GLN A 169 -2.35 -9.00 20.56
CA GLN A 169 -1.34 -8.56 21.52
C GLN A 169 -0.85 -7.15 21.20
N LEU A 170 -0.38 -6.46 22.24
CA LEU A 170 0.33 -5.20 22.06
C LEU A 170 1.65 -5.43 21.35
N THR A 171 1.99 -4.53 20.46
CA THR A 171 3.27 -4.47 19.76
C THR A 171 3.75 -3.02 19.69
N ASP A 172 4.96 -2.80 19.22
CA ASP A 172 5.53 -1.49 18.96
C ASP A 172 6.39 -1.59 17.70
N LEU A 173 5.76 -1.48 16.54
CA LEU A 173 6.43 -1.63 15.26
C LEU A 173 6.25 -0.36 14.42
N LEU A 174 7.33 0.39 14.21
CA LEU A 174 7.34 1.49 13.25
C LEU A 174 7.29 0.90 11.84
N ILE A 175 6.20 1.19 11.11
CA ILE A 175 6.00 0.71 9.73
C ILE A 175 6.71 1.66 8.76
N GLN A 176 6.36 2.95 8.82
CA GLN A 176 6.89 3.95 7.89
C GLN A 176 6.96 5.33 8.52
N THR A 177 7.80 6.17 7.94
CA THR A 177 7.78 7.62 8.12
C THR A 177 7.78 8.31 6.76
N PHE A 178 7.11 9.45 6.67
CA PHE A 178 7.13 10.29 5.47
C PHE A 178 6.95 11.76 5.84
N ILE A 179 7.30 12.64 4.92
CA ILE A 179 7.04 14.07 5.10
C ILE A 179 5.62 14.36 4.60
N GLY A 180 4.76 14.69 5.53
CA GLY A 180 3.37 15.09 5.29
C GLY A 180 3.26 16.59 5.04
N THR A 181 2.52 17.28 5.91
CA THR A 181 2.32 18.73 5.85
C THR A 181 2.94 19.39 7.07
N PRO A 182 3.64 20.52 6.92
CA PRO A 182 4.06 21.29 8.08
C PRO A 182 2.82 21.83 8.82
N GLN A 183 2.94 22.06 10.12
CA GLN A 183 1.83 22.56 10.95
C GLN A 183 0.55 21.69 10.84
N THR A 184 0.70 20.39 10.98
CA THR A 184 -0.43 19.44 10.98
C THR A 184 -1.18 19.50 12.30
N LYS A 185 -2.26 20.29 12.36
CA LYS A 185 -3.06 20.50 13.59
C LYS A 185 -3.91 19.31 14.00
N SER A 186 -4.36 18.53 13.03
CA SER A 186 -5.21 17.38 13.31
C SER A 186 -5.07 16.33 12.21
N CYS A 187 -5.25 15.08 12.57
CA CYS A 187 -5.42 13.99 11.61
C CYS A 187 -6.63 13.12 11.97
N VAL A 188 -7.16 12.43 10.96
CA VAL A 188 -8.17 11.39 11.13
C VAL A 188 -8.06 10.36 10.02
N VAL A 189 -8.43 9.12 10.29
CA VAL A 189 -8.42 8.05 9.28
C VAL A 189 -9.82 7.50 9.06
N ASP A 190 -10.21 7.40 7.80
CA ASP A 190 -11.36 6.60 7.37
C ASP A 190 -10.91 5.13 7.25
N ASP A 191 -11.23 4.34 8.26
CA ASP A 191 -10.87 2.92 8.29
C ASP A 191 -11.59 2.10 7.19
N THR A 192 -12.73 2.60 6.67
CA THR A 192 -13.51 1.92 5.62
C THR A 192 -12.92 2.10 4.24
N LEU A 193 -12.49 3.32 3.94
CA LEU A 193 -11.95 3.69 2.63
C LEU A 193 -10.41 3.65 2.60
N GLY A 194 -9.77 3.55 3.77
CA GLY A 194 -8.31 3.54 3.87
C GLY A 194 -7.68 4.90 3.54
N TYR A 195 -8.31 6.00 3.93
CA TYR A 195 -7.79 7.35 3.73
C TYR A 195 -7.33 8.00 5.02
N LEU A 196 -6.13 8.55 5.01
CA LEU A 196 -5.60 9.45 6.04
C LEU A 196 -5.86 10.91 5.61
N TYR A 197 -6.46 11.71 6.50
CA TYR A 197 -6.66 13.13 6.32
C TYR A 197 -5.76 13.91 7.28
N LEU A 198 -5.03 14.89 6.76
CA LEU A 198 -4.18 15.79 7.54
C LEU A 198 -4.63 17.24 7.35
N ALA A 199 -4.90 17.94 8.46
CA ALA A 199 -5.20 19.37 8.45
C ALA A 199 -3.92 20.19 8.50
N GLU A 200 -3.56 20.85 7.41
CA GLU A 200 -2.53 21.87 7.36
C GLU A 200 -3.17 23.21 7.72
N GLU A 201 -2.81 23.75 8.89
CA GLU A 201 -3.46 24.84 9.63
C GLU A 201 -4.07 25.94 8.75
N ASN A 202 -3.27 26.55 7.88
CA ASN A 202 -3.64 27.72 7.08
C ASN A 202 -3.78 27.43 5.57
N ILE A 203 -3.81 26.15 5.17
CA ILE A 203 -3.89 25.74 3.75
C ILE A 203 -5.16 24.95 3.48
N GLY A 204 -5.45 23.93 4.29
CA GLY A 204 -6.59 23.06 4.05
C GLY A 204 -6.41 21.65 4.56
N VAL A 205 -7.27 20.75 4.11
CA VAL A 205 -7.22 19.34 4.45
C VAL A 205 -6.72 18.52 3.27
N TRP A 206 -5.66 17.77 3.49
CA TRP A 206 -5.06 16.86 2.53
C TRP A 206 -5.50 15.43 2.79
N ARG A 207 -5.79 14.68 1.73
CA ARG A 207 -6.09 13.26 1.74
C ARG A 207 -4.90 12.48 1.20
N TYR A 208 -4.51 11.40 1.92
CA TYR A 208 -3.51 10.40 1.52
C TYR A 208 -4.15 9.02 1.57
N LEU A 209 -3.58 8.04 0.88
CA LEU A 209 -3.87 6.64 1.17
C LEU A 209 -3.20 6.25 2.51
N ALA A 210 -3.94 5.56 3.40
CA ALA A 210 -3.44 5.19 4.72
C ALA A 210 -2.60 3.90 4.71
N SER A 211 -2.66 3.11 3.64
CA SER A 211 -1.85 1.91 3.49
C SER A 211 -0.37 2.28 3.29
N HIS A 212 0.52 1.60 4.00
CA HIS A 212 1.97 1.78 3.87
C HIS A 212 2.51 1.32 2.51
N GLU A 213 1.80 0.41 1.83
CA GLU A 213 2.13 -0.05 0.48
C GLU A 213 1.62 0.88 -0.63
N SER A 214 0.95 1.97 -0.28
CA SER A 214 0.42 2.91 -1.26
C SER A 214 1.41 4.00 -1.63
N GLU A 215 1.22 4.57 -2.81
CA GLU A 215 1.93 5.78 -3.22
C GLU A 215 1.60 6.95 -2.28
N LEU A 216 2.62 7.75 -1.93
CA LEU A 216 2.47 8.93 -1.08
C LEU A 216 1.96 10.16 -1.85
N SER A 217 1.02 9.97 -2.77
CA SER A 217 0.31 11.06 -3.41
C SER A 217 -0.70 11.71 -2.45
N ARG A 218 -0.98 12.99 -2.64
CA ARG A 218 -1.95 13.72 -1.82
C ARG A 218 -2.91 14.53 -2.67
N GLU A 219 -4.12 14.67 -2.17
CA GLU A 219 -5.19 15.45 -2.79
C GLU A 219 -5.73 16.48 -1.79
N LEU A 220 -5.97 17.72 -2.25
CA LEU A 220 -6.58 18.75 -1.43
C LEU A 220 -8.11 18.56 -1.43
N VAL A 221 -8.68 18.28 -0.25
CA VAL A 221 -10.11 17.98 -0.07
C VAL A 221 -10.93 19.26 0.12
N ILE A 222 -10.45 20.17 0.97
CA ILE A 222 -11.05 21.50 1.20
C ILE A 222 -9.92 22.47 1.57
N ALA A 223 -10.00 23.68 1.06
CA ALA A 223 -8.98 24.72 1.28
C ALA A 223 -9.46 25.84 2.20
N THR A 224 -8.49 26.55 2.79
CA THR A 224 -8.74 27.81 3.48
C THR A 224 -8.82 28.97 2.50
N ASP A 225 -9.36 30.11 2.95
CA ASP A 225 -9.37 31.38 2.22
C ASP A 225 -7.93 31.79 1.84
N PRO A 226 -7.68 32.34 0.62
CA PRO A 226 -8.63 32.69 -0.44
C PRO A 226 -8.91 31.55 -1.45
N ASN A 227 -8.37 30.35 -1.25
CA ASN A 227 -8.45 29.25 -2.22
C ASN A 227 -9.66 28.32 -1.99
N GLY A 228 -10.34 28.49 -0.85
CA GLY A 228 -11.50 27.69 -0.48
C GLY A 228 -12.43 28.39 0.48
N PRO A 229 -13.44 27.69 1.00
CA PRO A 229 -14.51 28.29 1.79
C PRO A 229 -14.20 28.43 3.30
N VAL A 230 -13.11 27.81 3.80
CA VAL A 230 -12.77 27.84 5.22
C VAL A 230 -12.07 29.16 5.55
N MET A 231 -12.67 29.97 6.41
CA MET A 231 -12.06 31.23 6.86
C MET A 231 -11.13 30.99 8.05
N GLY A 232 -9.92 31.50 7.96
CA GLY A 232 -8.90 31.33 9.00
C GLY A 232 -8.29 29.93 9.05
N GLU A 233 -7.90 29.51 10.23
CA GLU A 233 -7.24 28.23 10.49
C GLU A 233 -8.21 27.06 10.60
N ILE A 234 -7.69 25.83 10.37
CA ILE A 234 -8.35 24.57 10.67
C ILE A 234 -7.70 23.97 11.91
N THR A 235 -8.48 23.71 12.95
CA THR A 235 -7.96 23.27 14.24
C THR A 235 -8.19 21.79 14.53
N HIS A 236 -9.29 21.21 14.00
CA HIS A 236 -9.64 19.82 14.31
C HIS A 236 -10.35 19.13 13.15
N LEU A 237 -10.10 17.83 13.01
CA LEU A 237 -10.79 16.92 12.10
C LEU A 237 -11.49 15.80 12.87
N ASP A 238 -12.64 15.37 12.36
CA ASP A 238 -13.26 14.10 12.72
C ASP A 238 -13.93 13.49 11.49
N ILE A 239 -14.26 12.21 11.53
CA ILE A 239 -14.89 11.50 10.41
C ILE A 239 -16.05 10.65 10.90
N LEU A 240 -17.12 10.64 10.11
CA LEU A 240 -18.27 9.78 10.34
C LEU A 240 -18.11 8.45 9.61
N PRO A 241 -18.74 7.37 10.08
CA PRO A 241 -18.77 6.09 9.37
C PRO A 241 -19.40 6.15 7.96
N SER A 242 -20.02 7.27 7.60
CA SER A 242 -20.51 7.57 6.24
C SER A 242 -19.42 8.07 5.29
N GLY A 243 -18.18 8.29 5.77
CA GLY A 243 -17.11 8.92 5.02
C GLY A 243 -17.20 10.45 4.96
N GLU A 244 -18.16 11.07 5.67
CA GLU A 244 -18.26 12.52 5.77
C GLU A 244 -17.22 13.05 6.76
N LEU A 245 -16.38 13.95 6.29
CA LEU A 245 -15.31 14.58 7.07
C LEU A 245 -15.83 15.85 7.74
N LEU A 246 -15.57 15.99 9.06
CA LEU A 246 -15.83 17.21 9.80
C LEU A 246 -14.56 18.05 9.89
N VAL A 247 -14.65 19.32 9.51
CA VAL A 247 -13.53 20.28 9.50
C VAL A 247 -13.91 21.47 10.37
N THR A 248 -13.26 21.61 11.52
CA THR A 248 -13.55 22.69 12.47
C THR A 248 -12.94 24.01 11.98
N ALA A 249 -13.77 25.05 11.94
CA ALA A 249 -13.43 26.40 11.48
C ALA A 249 -13.75 27.43 12.59
N PRO A 250 -12.85 27.71 13.53
CA PRO A 250 -13.08 28.59 14.68
C PRO A 250 -13.51 29.99 14.31
N GLU A 251 -12.88 30.60 13.30
CA GLU A 251 -13.18 31.96 12.83
C GLU A 251 -14.61 32.10 12.27
N GLN A 252 -15.17 31.00 11.74
CA GLN A 252 -16.55 30.93 11.24
C GLN A 252 -17.53 30.47 12.34
N LYS A 253 -17.07 30.12 13.54
CA LYS A 253 -17.86 29.62 14.66
C LYS A 253 -18.70 28.40 14.30
N GLY A 254 -18.11 27.45 13.58
CA GLY A 254 -18.81 26.31 13.04
C GLY A 254 -17.92 25.19 12.54
N VAL A 255 -18.54 24.26 11.84
CA VAL A 255 -17.91 23.10 11.27
C VAL A 255 -18.36 22.89 9.83
N TRP A 256 -17.43 22.59 8.94
CA TRP A 256 -17.71 22.11 7.60
C TRP A 256 -17.91 20.60 7.64
N ILE A 257 -18.96 20.11 7.00
CA ILE A 257 -19.19 18.68 6.75
C ILE A 257 -18.92 18.47 5.26
N VAL A 258 -17.91 17.69 4.94
CA VAL A 258 -17.43 17.44 3.58
C VAL A 258 -17.76 16.02 3.17
N ASP A 259 -18.59 15.85 2.14
CA ASP A 259 -18.88 14.55 1.54
C ASP A 259 -17.73 14.16 0.60
N THR A 260 -16.81 13.35 1.12
CA THR A 260 -15.59 12.94 0.41
C THR A 260 -15.85 11.97 -0.73
N GLN A 261 -17.07 11.39 -0.80
CA GLN A 261 -17.49 10.46 -1.85
C GLN A 261 -18.20 11.16 -3.01
N ASN A 262 -18.57 12.43 -2.84
CA ASN A 262 -19.32 13.19 -3.82
C ASN A 262 -18.59 14.50 -4.18
N ASN A 263 -17.43 14.38 -4.81
CA ASN A 263 -16.59 15.50 -5.27
C ASN A 263 -16.31 16.53 -4.17
N ASN A 264 -16.13 16.10 -2.93
CA ASN A 264 -15.85 16.96 -1.77
C ASN A 264 -16.90 18.08 -1.56
N GLN A 265 -18.19 17.78 -1.83
CA GLN A 265 -19.26 18.73 -1.55
C GLN A 265 -19.27 19.08 -0.07
N ALA A 266 -19.21 20.36 0.26
CA ALA A 266 -19.10 20.85 1.61
C ALA A 266 -20.33 21.64 2.03
N GLN A 267 -20.82 21.39 3.26
CA GLN A 267 -21.91 22.12 3.89
C GLN A 267 -21.44 22.69 5.21
N PHE A 268 -21.70 23.97 5.43
CA PHE A 268 -21.35 24.64 6.69
C PHE A 268 -22.47 24.52 7.73
N VAL A 269 -22.08 24.23 8.97
CA VAL A 269 -22.99 24.17 10.13
C VAL A 269 -22.54 25.18 11.18
N ILE A 270 -23.38 26.16 11.48
CA ILE A 270 -23.16 27.16 12.52
C ILE A 270 -23.43 26.53 13.88
N LEU A 271 -22.52 26.72 14.85
CA LEU A 271 -22.65 26.30 16.23
C LEU A 271 -23.15 27.48 17.04
N GLU A 272 -24.48 27.54 17.27
CA GLU A 272 -25.12 28.67 17.96
C GLU A 272 -24.65 28.77 19.41
N GLY A 273 -24.10 29.90 19.79
CA GLY A 273 -23.58 30.15 21.14
C GLY A 273 -22.10 29.78 21.31
N SER A 274 -21.43 29.22 20.27
CA SER A 274 -19.99 29.09 20.30
C SER A 274 -19.30 30.43 20.05
N HIS A 275 -18.19 30.64 20.72
CA HIS A 275 -17.33 31.79 20.53
C HIS A 275 -16.10 31.46 19.73
N LYS A 276 -15.40 30.36 20.08
CA LYS A 276 -14.21 29.86 19.39
C LYS A 276 -14.17 28.31 19.50
N PRO A 277 -14.88 27.58 18.63
CA PRO A 277 -14.87 26.13 18.66
C PRO A 277 -13.50 25.60 18.25
N GLU A 278 -12.72 25.08 19.18
CA GLU A 278 -11.37 24.53 18.94
C GLU A 278 -11.44 23.12 18.37
N SER A 279 -12.40 22.31 18.84
CA SER A 279 -12.66 20.99 18.28
C SER A 279 -14.14 20.69 18.14
N VAL A 280 -14.48 19.97 17.07
CA VAL A 280 -15.82 19.40 16.86
C VAL A 280 -15.64 17.92 16.52
N SER A 281 -16.16 17.06 17.37
CA SER A 281 -16.17 15.60 17.15
C SER A 281 -17.60 15.08 17.04
N ALA A 282 -17.77 13.91 16.43
CA ALA A 282 -19.09 13.39 16.14
C ALA A 282 -19.21 11.87 16.32
N VAL A 283 -20.44 11.42 16.60
CA VAL A 283 -20.82 10.00 16.50
C VAL A 283 -22.19 9.88 15.85
N MET A 284 -22.34 8.89 14.97
CA MET A 284 -23.64 8.59 14.35
C MET A 284 -24.62 7.96 15.34
N GLN A 285 -25.84 8.45 15.31
CA GLN A 285 -27.03 7.84 15.89
C GLN A 285 -28.00 7.45 14.76
N GLN A 286 -29.09 6.74 15.09
CA GLN A 286 -29.98 6.16 14.06
C GLN A 286 -30.49 7.16 13.00
N GLN A 287 -30.78 8.42 13.38
CA GLN A 287 -31.32 9.46 12.49
C GLN A 287 -30.70 10.82 12.72
N SER A 288 -29.60 10.88 13.48
CA SER A 288 -28.92 12.12 13.81
C SER A 288 -27.44 11.88 14.05
N ILE A 289 -26.69 12.96 14.01
CA ILE A 289 -25.28 13.01 14.39
C ILE A 289 -25.21 13.74 15.73
N ARG A 290 -24.63 13.09 16.73
CA ARG A 290 -24.32 13.75 17.99
C ARG A 290 -22.97 14.42 17.89
N LEU A 291 -22.90 15.71 18.20
CA LEU A 291 -21.70 16.51 18.17
C LEU A 291 -21.20 16.79 19.58
N GLY A 292 -19.89 16.73 19.76
CA GLY A 292 -19.17 17.25 20.90
C GLY A 292 -18.31 18.42 20.46
N VAL A 293 -18.40 19.54 21.19
CA VAL A 293 -17.70 20.78 20.86
C VAL A 293 -16.94 21.25 22.08
N PHE A 294 -15.64 21.49 21.93
CA PHE A 294 -14.89 22.25 22.93
C PHE A 294 -14.70 23.67 22.41
N ASP A 295 -15.10 24.66 23.24
CA ASP A 295 -14.99 26.09 22.94
C ASP A 295 -13.84 26.69 23.76
N ASP A 296 -12.78 27.10 23.08
CA ASP A 296 -11.52 27.56 23.70
C ASP A 296 -11.68 28.89 24.43
N GLU A 297 -12.52 29.81 23.90
CA GLU A 297 -12.73 31.10 24.53
C GLU A 297 -13.48 30.99 25.86
N THR A 298 -14.42 30.05 25.96
CA THR A 298 -15.23 29.84 27.20
C THR A 298 -14.70 28.73 28.07
N GLY A 299 -13.82 27.86 27.55
CA GLY A 299 -13.33 26.65 28.24
C GLY A 299 -14.43 25.61 28.47
N GLN A 300 -15.48 25.61 27.64
CA GLN A 300 -16.67 24.78 27.86
C GLN A 300 -16.66 23.55 26.91
N TYR A 301 -17.09 22.43 27.47
CA TYR A 301 -17.49 21.27 26.70
C TYR A 301 -18.99 21.32 26.45
N ASN A 302 -19.36 21.26 25.19
CA ASN A 302 -20.75 21.39 24.76
C ASN A 302 -21.17 20.17 23.94
N ALA A 303 -22.46 19.88 23.95
CA ALA A 303 -23.10 18.87 23.14
C ALA A 303 -24.14 19.50 22.22
N SER A 304 -24.28 18.91 21.04
CA SER A 304 -25.35 19.24 20.10
C SER A 304 -25.83 18.01 19.37
N ALA A 305 -26.90 18.15 18.61
CA ALA A 305 -27.35 17.11 17.67
C ALA A 305 -27.73 17.75 16.33
N LEU A 306 -27.28 17.15 15.26
CA LEU A 306 -27.63 17.53 13.91
C LEU A 306 -28.52 16.45 13.31
N ASN A 307 -29.75 16.83 12.93
CA ASN A 307 -30.64 15.95 12.18
C ASN A 307 -30.13 15.81 10.73
N ARG A 308 -29.52 14.69 10.43
CA ARG A 308 -28.96 14.38 9.10
C ARG A 308 -29.07 12.87 8.84
N ASP A 309 -29.67 12.52 7.72
CA ASP A 309 -29.72 11.13 7.28
C ASP A 309 -28.36 10.75 6.68
N SER A 310 -27.51 10.19 7.51
CA SER A 310 -26.18 9.73 7.16
C SER A 310 -26.12 8.22 7.42
N LYS A 311 -25.63 7.45 6.44
CA LYS A 311 -25.55 5.99 6.54
C LYS A 311 -24.10 5.55 6.50
N PRO A 312 -23.72 4.58 7.36
CA PRO A 312 -22.39 4.01 7.27
C PRO A 312 -22.09 3.51 5.86
N LEU A 313 -20.88 3.75 5.40
CA LEU A 313 -20.37 3.14 4.19
C LEU A 313 -20.42 1.62 4.33
N GLN A 314 -20.85 0.95 3.28
CA GLN A 314 -20.70 -0.50 3.24
C GLN A 314 -19.27 -0.79 2.78
N THR A 315 -18.52 -1.48 3.60
CA THR A 315 -17.25 -2.06 3.15
C THR A 315 -17.55 -3.01 2.01
N THR A 316 -17.21 -2.62 0.80
CA THR A 316 -16.96 -3.58 -0.26
C THR A 316 -15.66 -4.26 0.12
N THR A 317 -15.74 -5.28 0.97
CA THR A 317 -14.58 -6.15 1.19
C THR A 317 -14.24 -6.74 -0.16
N SER A 318 -13.23 -6.18 -0.80
CA SER A 318 -12.54 -6.88 -1.88
C SER A 318 -12.14 -8.22 -1.28
N SER A 319 -12.71 -9.30 -1.79
CA SER A 319 -12.43 -10.65 -1.31
C SER A 319 -11.06 -11.14 -1.79
N MET A 320 -10.15 -10.23 -2.10
CA MET A 320 -8.80 -10.57 -2.51
C MET A 320 -8.07 -11.21 -1.33
N GLN A 321 -7.63 -12.44 -1.53
CA GLN A 321 -6.89 -13.17 -0.51
C GLN A 321 -5.47 -12.61 -0.39
N ALA A 322 -4.87 -12.78 0.79
CA ALA A 322 -3.50 -12.36 1.03
C ALA A 322 -2.63 -13.54 1.45
N VAL A 323 -1.35 -13.45 1.11
CA VAL A 323 -0.27 -14.29 1.59
C VAL A 323 0.81 -13.41 2.19
N THR A 324 1.73 -13.97 2.99
CA THR A 324 2.83 -13.23 3.58
C THR A 324 4.17 -13.78 3.13
N ALA A 325 5.17 -12.94 3.01
CA ALA A 325 6.54 -13.38 2.77
C ALA A 325 7.18 -13.87 4.08
N TYR A 326 7.91 -14.99 4.02
CA TYR A 326 8.67 -15.49 5.17
C TYR A 326 10.04 -14.82 5.30
N ALA A 327 10.53 -14.24 4.21
CA ALA A 327 11.79 -13.50 4.14
C ALA A 327 11.75 -12.51 2.97
N GLU A 328 12.69 -11.59 3.00
CA GLU A 328 12.96 -10.66 1.92
C GLU A 328 14.46 -10.64 1.59
N THR A 329 14.82 -10.22 0.39
CA THR A 329 16.23 -10.14 0.03
C THR A 329 16.89 -8.89 0.62
N THR A 330 18.21 -8.97 0.83
CA THR A 330 19.02 -7.76 0.95
C THR A 330 18.64 -6.81 -0.18
N PRO A 331 18.30 -5.54 0.11
CA PRO A 331 17.89 -4.57 -0.91
C PRO A 331 18.94 -4.40 -2.00
N VAL A 332 18.49 -4.05 -3.21
CA VAL A 332 19.41 -3.68 -4.30
C VAL A 332 20.17 -2.40 -3.95
N ASN A 333 21.39 -2.26 -4.43
CA ASN A 333 22.26 -1.12 -4.10
C ASN A 333 21.92 0.12 -4.97
N ALA A 334 20.63 0.48 -5.05
CA ALA A 334 20.18 1.68 -5.76
C ALA A 334 18.78 2.09 -5.29
N TYR A 335 18.55 3.39 -5.10
CA TYR A 335 17.24 3.94 -4.78
C TYR A 335 16.36 4.17 -6.01
N GLY A 336 15.04 4.26 -5.78
CA GLY A 336 14.00 4.42 -6.80
C GLY A 336 13.81 3.13 -7.57
N ASP A 337 13.19 3.19 -8.73
CA ASP A 337 12.92 2.07 -9.62
C ASP A 337 14.23 1.36 -10.03
N ALA A 338 14.54 0.23 -9.39
CA ALA A 338 15.83 -0.44 -9.48
C ALA A 338 15.77 -1.98 -9.47
N ALA A 339 15.08 -2.62 -8.53
CA ALA A 339 14.82 -4.06 -8.61
C ALA A 339 13.74 -4.32 -9.68
N ASP A 340 13.84 -5.46 -10.39
CA ASP A 340 12.89 -5.77 -11.44
C ASP A 340 12.46 -7.24 -11.42
N ASP A 341 13.23 -8.13 -12.03
CA ASP A 341 12.80 -9.49 -12.30
C ASP A 341 13.65 -10.52 -11.55
N PRO A 342 13.03 -11.50 -10.87
CA PRO A 342 13.74 -12.60 -10.26
C PRO A 342 13.73 -13.86 -11.13
N ALA A 343 14.71 -14.74 -10.90
CA ALA A 343 14.68 -16.14 -11.34
C ALA A 343 15.09 -17.08 -10.21
N ILE A 344 14.58 -18.31 -10.22
CA ILE A 344 14.94 -19.33 -9.23
C ILE A 344 15.80 -20.40 -9.88
N TRP A 345 17.07 -20.48 -9.47
CA TRP A 345 17.94 -21.60 -9.84
C TRP A 345 17.80 -22.73 -8.81
N ILE A 346 17.44 -23.92 -9.27
CA ILE A 346 17.23 -25.10 -8.43
C ILE A 346 18.51 -25.94 -8.39
N ASN A 347 19.06 -26.16 -7.22
CA ASN A 347 20.11 -27.15 -7.01
C ASN A 347 19.51 -28.54 -6.89
N PHE A 348 19.47 -29.31 -7.98
CA PHE A 348 18.90 -30.67 -7.98
C PHE A 348 19.68 -31.66 -7.13
N ALA A 349 20.95 -31.39 -6.80
CA ALA A 349 21.76 -32.24 -5.92
C ALA A 349 21.51 -31.96 -4.43
N ASP A 350 21.21 -30.72 -4.09
CA ASP A 350 20.92 -30.23 -2.73
C ASP A 350 19.96 -29.06 -2.79
N SER A 351 18.67 -29.35 -2.87
CA SER A 351 17.65 -28.35 -3.17
C SER A 351 17.50 -27.24 -2.12
N GLY A 352 17.93 -27.49 -0.87
CA GLY A 352 18.02 -26.44 0.16
C GLY A 352 19.10 -25.40 -0.11
N ASN A 353 20.05 -25.69 -1.02
CA ASN A 353 21.08 -24.78 -1.51
C ASN A 353 20.76 -24.17 -2.90
N SER A 354 19.49 -24.10 -3.26
CA SER A 354 19.02 -23.34 -4.42
C SER A 354 19.27 -21.84 -4.26
N ARG A 355 19.17 -21.06 -5.33
CA ARG A 355 19.49 -19.62 -5.34
C ARG A 355 18.36 -18.83 -5.99
N VAL A 356 18.22 -17.60 -5.53
CA VAL A 356 17.44 -16.57 -6.21
C VAL A 356 18.41 -15.65 -6.96
N LEU A 357 18.14 -15.40 -8.22
CA LEU A 357 18.78 -14.36 -9.00
C LEU A 357 17.80 -13.17 -9.04
N GLY A 358 18.30 -11.97 -8.89
CA GLY A 358 17.47 -10.75 -8.96
C GLY A 358 18.17 -9.71 -9.82
N THR A 359 17.42 -8.99 -10.64
CA THR A 359 17.98 -7.94 -11.49
C THR A 359 17.96 -6.58 -10.78
N ASN A 360 18.94 -5.75 -11.15
CA ASN A 360 18.99 -4.34 -10.79
C ASN A 360 19.09 -3.52 -12.09
N LYS A 361 17.98 -2.86 -12.45
CA LYS A 361 17.86 -2.02 -13.66
C LYS A 361 18.93 -0.93 -13.78
N LYS A 362 19.67 -0.66 -12.70
CA LYS A 362 20.70 0.38 -12.66
C LYS A 362 22.13 -0.16 -12.67
N GLN A 363 22.34 -1.46 -12.35
CA GLN A 363 23.67 -1.95 -12.06
C GLN A 363 24.00 -3.34 -12.60
N GLY A 364 23.08 -4.33 -12.49
CA GLY A 364 23.36 -5.67 -12.97
C GLY A 364 22.55 -6.79 -12.36
N LEU A 365 23.21 -7.92 -12.08
CA LEU A 365 22.59 -9.14 -11.58
C LEU A 365 23.09 -9.47 -10.17
N LEU A 366 22.18 -9.83 -9.28
CA LEU A 366 22.46 -10.22 -7.91
C LEU A 366 22.08 -11.70 -7.69
N GLN A 367 22.80 -12.37 -6.82
CA GLN A 367 22.52 -13.74 -6.40
C GLN A 367 22.30 -13.79 -4.88
N TYR A 368 21.20 -14.43 -4.47
CA TYR A 368 20.80 -14.58 -3.07
C TYR A 368 20.63 -16.05 -2.69
N ASP A 369 20.73 -16.35 -1.39
CA ASP A 369 20.27 -17.63 -0.85
C ASP A 369 18.73 -17.62 -0.62
N LEU A 370 18.20 -18.75 -0.15
CA LEU A 370 16.77 -18.89 0.15
C LEU A 370 16.32 -18.15 1.43
N GLN A 371 17.24 -17.54 2.16
CA GLN A 371 16.98 -16.63 3.28
C GLN A 371 17.07 -15.16 2.89
N GLY A 372 17.28 -14.87 1.58
CA GLY A 372 17.38 -13.53 1.04
C GLY A 372 18.73 -12.84 1.25
N GLN A 373 19.75 -13.57 1.75
CA GLN A 373 21.08 -12.97 1.95
C GLN A 373 21.82 -12.82 0.62
N LEU A 374 22.38 -11.65 0.37
CA LEU A 374 23.19 -11.39 -0.82
C LEU A 374 24.48 -12.23 -0.79
N LEU A 375 24.67 -13.04 -1.81
CA LEU A 375 25.87 -13.87 -2.00
C LEU A 375 26.86 -13.26 -3.00
N LYS A 376 26.36 -12.69 -4.08
CA LYS A 376 27.20 -12.14 -5.15
C LYS A 376 26.47 -11.07 -5.95
N GLU A 377 27.23 -10.13 -6.50
CA GLU A 377 26.74 -9.07 -7.35
C GLU A 377 27.64 -8.95 -8.59
N PHE A 378 27.01 -8.73 -9.76
CA PHE A 378 27.68 -8.57 -11.06
C PHE A 378 27.28 -7.23 -11.66
N ASN A 379 28.23 -6.31 -11.72
CA ASN A 379 28.06 -4.98 -12.30
C ASN A 379 28.26 -5.03 -13.81
N VAL A 380 27.29 -5.58 -14.55
CA VAL A 380 27.38 -5.77 -16.00
C VAL A 380 26.63 -4.70 -16.80
N GLY A 381 25.97 -3.77 -16.12
CA GLY A 381 25.17 -2.71 -16.74
C GLY A 381 23.70 -2.82 -16.34
N ARG A 382 22.84 -2.08 -17.02
CA ARG A 382 21.40 -2.03 -16.77
C ARG A 382 20.73 -3.33 -17.22
N VAL A 383 20.36 -4.17 -16.29
CA VAL A 383 19.72 -5.48 -16.54
C VAL A 383 18.25 -5.42 -16.13
N ASN A 384 17.35 -5.86 -17.03
CA ASN A 384 15.91 -5.89 -16.77
C ASN A 384 15.46 -7.30 -16.33
N ASN A 385 15.32 -8.26 -17.22
CA ASN A 385 14.84 -9.60 -16.89
C ASN A 385 15.98 -10.63 -16.82
N VAL A 386 15.72 -11.74 -16.12
CA VAL A 386 16.64 -12.89 -16.00
C VAL A 386 15.87 -14.20 -16.03
N ASP A 387 16.40 -15.23 -16.69
CA ASP A 387 15.85 -16.59 -16.67
C ASP A 387 16.97 -17.65 -16.67
N VAL A 388 16.63 -18.88 -16.31
CA VAL A 388 17.59 -19.97 -16.06
C VAL A 388 17.15 -21.24 -16.79
N ARG A 389 18.13 -21.95 -17.44
CA ARG A 389 17.94 -23.31 -17.96
C ARG A 389 19.13 -24.20 -17.59
N TYR A 390 18.90 -25.53 -17.63
CA TYR A 390 19.77 -26.51 -16.96
C TYR A 390 20.52 -27.40 -17.95
N GLY A 391 21.76 -27.75 -17.59
CA GLY A 391 22.50 -28.88 -18.14
C GLY A 391 23.06 -28.69 -19.54
N MET A 392 23.31 -27.45 -20.00
CA MET A 392 23.95 -27.16 -21.29
C MET A 392 25.36 -27.78 -21.33
N LYS A 393 25.68 -28.49 -22.41
CA LYS A 393 27.04 -28.98 -22.64
C LYS A 393 27.96 -27.82 -23.07
N PHE A 394 28.89 -27.46 -22.22
CA PHE A 394 29.81 -26.37 -22.39
C PHE A 394 31.20 -26.77 -21.88
N ASN A 395 32.25 -26.62 -22.69
CA ASN A 395 33.65 -26.99 -22.37
C ASN A 395 33.79 -28.41 -21.79
N GLY A 396 33.10 -29.38 -22.40
CA GLY A 396 33.16 -30.80 -22.00
C GLY A 396 32.46 -31.11 -20.65
N LYS A 397 31.81 -30.12 -20.04
CA LYS A 397 31.01 -30.24 -18.78
C LYS A 397 29.55 -29.89 -19.05
N ARG A 398 28.67 -30.29 -18.13
CA ARG A 398 27.32 -29.73 -18.07
C ARG A 398 27.33 -28.53 -17.10
N MET A 399 26.83 -27.42 -17.60
CA MET A 399 26.66 -26.18 -16.85
C MET A 399 25.21 -25.74 -16.95
N ASP A 400 24.69 -25.13 -15.90
CA ASP A 400 23.41 -24.42 -16.00
C ASP A 400 23.67 -22.99 -16.49
N ILE A 401 22.72 -22.42 -17.20
CA ILE A 401 22.87 -21.14 -17.87
C ILE A 401 21.80 -20.19 -17.36
N ALA A 402 22.22 -19.01 -16.95
CA ALA A 402 21.33 -17.86 -16.77
C ALA A 402 21.57 -16.85 -17.91
N THR A 403 20.50 -16.24 -18.40
CA THR A 403 20.60 -15.14 -19.36
C THR A 403 19.81 -13.94 -18.84
N ALA A 404 20.32 -12.74 -19.13
CA ALA A 404 19.67 -11.52 -18.71
C ALA A 404 19.65 -10.47 -19.83
N SER A 405 18.56 -9.71 -19.93
CA SER A 405 18.43 -8.62 -20.90
C SER A 405 19.23 -7.41 -20.46
N ASN A 406 20.23 -7.01 -21.22
CA ASN A 406 21.14 -5.91 -20.88
C ASN A 406 20.88 -4.67 -21.74
N ARG A 407 20.22 -3.68 -21.15
CA ARG A 407 19.88 -2.41 -21.80
C ARG A 407 21.11 -1.54 -22.10
N SER A 408 22.18 -1.63 -21.26
CA SER A 408 23.40 -0.83 -21.45
C SER A 408 24.17 -1.23 -22.68
N THR A 409 24.20 -2.52 -22.97
CA THR A 409 25.01 -3.09 -24.07
C THR A 409 24.16 -3.56 -25.23
N LYS A 410 22.84 -3.46 -25.17
CA LYS A 410 21.87 -3.97 -26.17
C LYS A 410 22.16 -5.44 -26.48
N SER A 411 22.14 -6.26 -25.44
CA SER A 411 22.61 -7.65 -25.54
C SER A 411 21.87 -8.57 -24.59
N ILE A 412 22.05 -9.87 -24.81
CA ILE A 412 21.78 -10.94 -23.86
C ILE A 412 23.08 -11.17 -23.08
N SER A 413 23.11 -10.82 -21.81
CA SER A 413 24.21 -11.17 -20.90
C SER A 413 24.09 -12.62 -20.49
N VAL A 414 25.12 -13.42 -20.70
CA VAL A 414 25.16 -14.88 -20.45
C VAL A 414 26.00 -15.14 -19.20
N PHE A 415 25.45 -15.96 -18.30
CA PHE A 415 26.12 -16.43 -17.09
C PHE A 415 26.11 -17.96 -17.06
N THR A 416 27.16 -18.55 -16.52
CA THR A 416 27.23 -19.98 -16.22
C THR A 416 27.01 -20.21 -14.73
N ILE A 417 26.29 -21.27 -14.38
CA ILE A 417 26.08 -21.70 -12.99
C ILE A 417 26.65 -23.12 -12.84
N GLU A 418 27.53 -23.30 -11.86
CA GLU A 418 28.06 -24.62 -11.55
C GLU A 418 26.95 -25.47 -10.87
N PRO A 419 26.53 -26.61 -11.44
CA PRO A 419 25.33 -27.33 -11.01
C PRO A 419 25.35 -27.87 -9.58
N LYS A 420 26.53 -28.02 -8.96
CA LYS A 420 26.66 -28.56 -7.61
C LYS A 420 26.73 -27.47 -6.53
N THR A 421 27.41 -26.39 -6.85
CA THR A 421 27.69 -25.32 -5.88
C THR A 421 26.79 -24.12 -6.04
N GLY A 422 26.17 -23.93 -7.21
CA GLY A 422 25.43 -22.73 -7.54
C GLY A 422 26.35 -21.53 -7.81
N GLU A 423 27.65 -21.75 -8.01
CA GLU A 423 28.56 -20.66 -8.30
C GLU A 423 28.21 -20.03 -9.66
N LEU A 424 27.82 -18.76 -9.61
CA LEU A 424 27.45 -17.95 -10.76
C LEU A 424 28.69 -17.21 -11.30
N ALA A 425 28.89 -17.21 -12.60
CA ALA A 425 29.95 -16.48 -13.28
C ALA A 425 29.45 -15.83 -14.57
N PHE A 426 29.76 -14.55 -14.75
CA PHE A 426 29.52 -13.87 -16.02
C PHE A 426 30.44 -14.46 -17.10
N LEU A 427 29.85 -14.75 -18.25
CA LEU A 427 30.58 -15.32 -19.37
C LEU A 427 30.81 -14.29 -20.48
N SER A 428 29.75 -13.80 -21.11
CA SER A 428 29.81 -12.90 -22.26
C SER A 428 28.47 -12.22 -22.55
N ASP A 429 28.51 -11.34 -23.56
CA ASP A 429 27.32 -10.68 -24.11
C ASP A 429 27.06 -11.11 -25.55
N ILE A 430 25.85 -11.53 -25.87
CA ILE A 430 25.35 -11.75 -27.22
C ILE A 430 24.63 -10.49 -27.68
N LYS A 431 25.19 -9.78 -28.66
CA LYS A 431 24.59 -8.56 -29.23
C LYS A 431 23.29 -8.84 -29.94
N THR A 432 22.33 -7.94 -29.79
CA THR A 432 21.05 -7.92 -30.51
C THR A 432 20.95 -6.69 -31.40
N ASP A 433 19.99 -6.70 -32.31
CA ASP A 433 19.66 -5.54 -33.15
C ASP A 433 18.48 -4.72 -32.57
N ILE A 434 18.06 -5.02 -31.32
CA ILE A 434 17.01 -4.30 -30.62
C ILE A 434 17.55 -2.98 -30.06
N ASP A 435 16.87 -1.89 -30.34
CA ASP A 435 17.34 -0.55 -29.95
C ASP A 435 17.17 -0.25 -28.47
N ASP A 436 16.02 -0.58 -27.89
CA ASP A 436 15.74 -0.46 -26.45
C ASP A 436 15.34 -1.82 -25.89
N VAL A 437 16.36 -2.60 -25.53
CA VAL A 437 16.21 -3.95 -24.97
C VAL A 437 15.42 -3.87 -23.65
N TYR A 438 14.47 -4.83 -23.46
CA TYR A 438 13.56 -4.83 -22.32
C TYR A 438 13.39 -6.23 -21.73
N GLY A 439 12.31 -6.96 -22.03
CA GLY A 439 12.00 -8.27 -21.47
C GLY A 439 12.84 -9.41 -22.01
N LEU A 440 12.92 -10.52 -21.25
CA LEU A 440 13.64 -11.73 -21.65
C LEU A 440 13.07 -12.97 -20.95
N CYS A 441 13.03 -14.11 -21.64
CA CYS A 441 12.89 -15.43 -21.05
C CYS A 441 13.58 -16.51 -21.90
N MET A 442 13.81 -17.69 -21.31
CA MET A 442 14.48 -18.81 -21.96
C MET A 442 13.52 -19.93 -22.32
N TYR A 443 13.90 -20.72 -23.30
CA TYR A 443 13.26 -21.95 -23.72
C TYR A 443 14.28 -23.07 -23.90
N GLN A 444 13.95 -24.28 -23.40
CA GLN A 444 14.76 -25.46 -23.59
C GLN A 444 13.95 -26.58 -24.25
N ASN A 445 14.43 -27.08 -25.41
CA ASN A 445 13.91 -28.29 -26.02
C ASN A 445 15.06 -29.30 -26.20
N ALA A 446 15.07 -30.36 -25.39
CA ALA A 446 16.12 -31.34 -25.28
C ALA A 446 17.51 -30.68 -25.03
N GLU A 447 18.44 -30.78 -26.00
CA GLU A 447 19.79 -30.19 -25.91
C GLU A 447 19.88 -28.82 -26.63
N GLN A 448 18.75 -28.20 -26.99
CA GLN A 448 18.68 -26.88 -27.61
C GLN A 448 18.18 -25.85 -26.60
N TYR A 449 18.88 -24.73 -26.53
CA TYR A 449 18.59 -23.64 -25.58
C TYR A 449 18.34 -22.37 -26.39
N TYR A 450 17.22 -21.74 -26.11
CA TYR A 450 16.80 -20.52 -26.80
C TYR A 450 16.58 -19.40 -25.80
N VAL A 451 16.73 -18.19 -26.28
CA VAL A 451 16.38 -16.96 -25.54
C VAL A 451 15.41 -16.15 -26.38
N PHE A 452 14.30 -15.77 -25.81
CA PHE A 452 13.45 -14.70 -26.32
C PHE A 452 13.87 -13.41 -25.66
N ILE A 453 14.05 -12.37 -26.45
CA ILE A 453 14.35 -11.02 -25.97
C ILE A 453 13.52 -10.03 -26.77
N ASN A 454 13.00 -9.00 -26.12
CA ASN A 454 12.17 -8.00 -26.78
C ASN A 454 12.67 -6.58 -26.55
N GLY A 455 12.13 -5.67 -27.34
CA GLY A 455 12.25 -4.22 -27.15
C GLY A 455 10.94 -3.61 -26.68
N THR A 456 11.02 -2.39 -26.14
CA THR A 456 9.85 -1.58 -25.73
C THR A 456 8.90 -1.27 -26.89
N ASP A 457 9.33 -1.41 -28.13
CA ASP A 457 8.54 -1.27 -29.35
C ASP A 457 7.73 -2.52 -29.74
N GLY A 458 7.83 -3.60 -28.95
CA GLY A 458 7.15 -4.86 -29.21
C GLY A 458 7.92 -5.84 -30.07
N HIS A 459 9.09 -5.49 -30.58
CA HIS A 459 9.90 -6.38 -31.44
C HIS A 459 10.56 -7.49 -30.63
N TYR A 460 10.26 -8.76 -30.96
CA TYR A 460 10.85 -9.97 -30.37
C TYR A 460 11.88 -10.60 -31.29
N GLN A 461 13.00 -11.01 -30.69
CA GLN A 461 14.02 -11.85 -31.33
C GLN A 461 14.22 -13.16 -30.54
N GLN A 462 14.25 -14.29 -31.22
CA GLN A 462 14.55 -15.60 -30.64
C GLN A 462 15.92 -16.08 -31.10
N TYR A 463 16.82 -16.28 -30.13
CA TYR A 463 18.19 -16.74 -30.37
C TYR A 463 18.38 -18.19 -29.93
N LEU A 464 18.95 -19.02 -30.77
CA LEU A 464 19.49 -20.33 -30.40
C LEU A 464 20.90 -20.15 -29.82
N LEU A 465 21.11 -20.55 -28.57
CA LEU A 465 22.42 -20.52 -27.93
C LEU A 465 23.30 -21.69 -28.41
N LYS A 466 24.54 -21.42 -28.76
CA LYS A 466 25.52 -22.41 -29.22
C LYS A 466 26.84 -22.24 -28.51
N PRO A 467 27.41 -23.32 -27.92
CA PRO A 467 28.79 -23.32 -27.47
C PRO A 467 29.76 -22.95 -28.59
N ASN A 468 30.68 -22.05 -28.31
CA ASN A 468 31.68 -21.55 -29.26
C ASN A 468 33.05 -21.41 -28.55
N GLY A 469 33.80 -22.51 -28.46
CA GLY A 469 35.02 -22.57 -27.65
C GLY A 469 34.75 -22.34 -26.19
N ASP A 470 35.40 -21.35 -25.60
CA ASP A 470 35.22 -20.94 -24.20
C ASP A 470 34.08 -19.92 -24.02
N ASP A 471 33.23 -19.76 -25.03
CA ASP A 471 32.15 -18.79 -25.07
C ASP A 471 30.82 -19.42 -25.53
N ILE A 472 29.70 -18.67 -25.40
CA ILE A 472 28.41 -19.03 -25.97
C ILE A 472 27.98 -17.93 -26.94
N SER A 473 27.70 -18.34 -28.18
CA SER A 473 27.17 -17.46 -29.23
C SER A 473 25.66 -17.64 -29.40
N GLY A 474 24.98 -16.62 -29.93
CA GLY A 474 23.55 -16.65 -30.29
C GLY A 474 23.38 -16.66 -31.83
N LEU A 475 22.53 -17.55 -32.30
CA LEU A 475 22.06 -17.54 -33.71
C LEU A 475 20.60 -17.05 -33.70
N LEU A 476 20.31 -15.89 -34.31
CA LEU A 476 18.95 -15.43 -34.54
C LEU A 476 18.19 -16.44 -35.42
N VAL A 477 17.11 -17.00 -34.92
CA VAL A 477 16.33 -18.06 -35.59
C VAL A 477 14.90 -17.66 -35.90
N ARG A 478 14.39 -16.62 -35.25
CA ARG A 478 13.02 -16.13 -35.46
C ARG A 478 12.87 -14.69 -34.95
N GLU A 479 11.98 -13.94 -35.62
CA GLU A 479 11.49 -12.63 -35.19
C GLU A 479 9.97 -12.58 -35.29
N PHE A 480 9.33 -11.86 -34.39
CA PHE A 480 7.91 -11.55 -34.42
C PHE A 480 7.65 -10.28 -33.60
N SER A 481 6.41 -9.78 -33.56
CA SER A 481 6.11 -8.56 -32.82
C SER A 481 4.83 -8.71 -31.99
N ALA A 482 4.86 -8.15 -30.78
CA ALA A 482 3.67 -7.80 -30.00
C ALA A 482 3.07 -6.50 -30.57
N PRO A 483 1.76 -6.24 -30.38
CA PRO A 483 1.13 -5.02 -30.89
C PRO A 483 1.61 -3.74 -30.21
N SER A 484 1.98 -3.79 -28.93
CA SER A 484 2.56 -2.68 -28.14
C SER A 484 3.60 -3.20 -27.16
N GLN A 485 4.02 -2.39 -26.20
CA GLN A 485 5.08 -2.70 -25.23
C GLN A 485 4.81 -3.99 -24.46
N PRO A 486 5.68 -5.01 -24.57
CA PRO A 486 5.65 -6.22 -23.75
C PRO A 486 6.79 -6.18 -22.73
N GLU A 487 6.63 -6.84 -21.60
CA GLU A 487 7.73 -7.02 -20.66
C GLU A 487 7.94 -8.48 -20.27
N GLY A 488 7.19 -8.97 -19.28
CA GLY A 488 7.40 -10.31 -18.75
C GLY A 488 7.05 -11.42 -19.73
N CYS A 489 7.84 -12.49 -19.70
CA CYS A 489 7.48 -13.71 -20.42
C CYS A 489 7.88 -14.96 -19.64
N VAL A 490 7.23 -16.08 -19.98
CA VAL A 490 7.55 -17.41 -19.45
C VAL A 490 7.32 -18.47 -20.50
N VAL A 491 8.18 -19.48 -20.53
CA VAL A 491 8.03 -20.61 -21.46
C VAL A 491 7.70 -21.89 -20.69
N ASP A 492 6.63 -22.55 -21.11
CA ASP A 492 6.34 -23.93 -20.74
C ASP A 492 7.10 -24.85 -21.70
N ASP A 493 8.30 -25.25 -21.29
CA ASP A 493 9.20 -26.09 -22.10
C ASP A 493 8.54 -27.42 -22.50
N GLN A 494 7.71 -28.02 -21.61
CA GLN A 494 7.06 -29.30 -21.86
C GLN A 494 5.98 -29.21 -22.94
N ASN A 495 5.26 -28.10 -22.99
CA ASN A 495 4.19 -27.86 -23.94
C ASN A 495 4.63 -26.97 -25.12
N GLN A 496 5.90 -26.54 -25.13
CA GLN A 496 6.48 -25.72 -26.18
C GLN A 496 5.69 -24.42 -26.44
N GLN A 497 5.24 -23.76 -25.34
CA GLN A 497 4.43 -22.57 -25.41
C GLN A 497 5.13 -21.39 -24.70
N LEU A 498 5.24 -20.30 -25.41
CA LEU A 498 5.64 -19.00 -24.87
C LEU A 498 4.38 -18.22 -24.47
N TYR A 499 4.37 -17.70 -23.25
CA TYR A 499 3.41 -16.71 -22.75
C TYR A 499 4.15 -15.40 -22.54
N TYR A 500 3.59 -14.30 -23.01
CA TYR A 500 4.18 -12.97 -22.80
C TYR A 500 3.11 -11.94 -22.44
N GLY A 501 3.47 -11.02 -21.56
CA GLY A 501 2.64 -9.87 -21.15
C GLY A 501 2.77 -8.74 -22.18
N GLU A 502 1.66 -8.20 -22.65
CA GLU A 502 1.57 -6.88 -23.26
C GLU A 502 0.98 -5.96 -22.20
N GLU A 503 1.78 -5.04 -21.65
CA GLU A 503 1.53 -4.34 -20.39
C GLU A 503 0.09 -3.83 -20.24
N ALA A 504 -0.36 -2.99 -21.15
CA ALA A 504 -1.68 -2.38 -21.09
C ALA A 504 -2.85 -3.32 -21.51
N VAL A 505 -2.58 -4.52 -22.05
CA VAL A 505 -3.57 -5.33 -22.77
C VAL A 505 -3.85 -6.68 -22.13
N GLY A 506 -2.80 -7.43 -21.74
CA GLY A 506 -2.99 -8.76 -21.19
C GLY A 506 -1.91 -9.76 -21.60
N VAL A 507 -2.25 -11.06 -21.54
CA VAL A 507 -1.30 -12.14 -21.81
C VAL A 507 -1.59 -12.79 -23.15
N TRP A 508 -0.55 -12.92 -23.96
CA TRP A 508 -0.53 -13.60 -25.24
C TRP A 508 0.13 -14.99 -25.14
N GLN A 509 -0.24 -15.87 -26.02
CA GLN A 509 0.33 -17.21 -26.19
C GLN A 509 0.79 -17.41 -27.64
N VAL A 510 1.98 -18.03 -27.79
CA VAL A 510 2.50 -18.42 -29.11
C VAL A 510 3.42 -19.64 -28.95
N SER A 511 3.62 -20.40 -30.04
CA SER A 511 4.60 -21.51 -30.04
C SER A 511 5.99 -21.00 -29.65
N ALA A 512 6.70 -21.72 -28.75
CA ALA A 512 8.09 -21.45 -28.41
C ALA A 512 9.08 -22.02 -29.43
N GLU A 513 8.63 -22.92 -30.32
CA GLU A 513 9.45 -23.43 -31.40
C GLU A 513 9.78 -22.31 -32.43
N PRO A 514 10.97 -22.34 -33.05
CA PRO A 514 11.38 -21.32 -34.03
C PRO A 514 10.66 -21.50 -35.38
N ILE A 515 9.33 -21.44 -35.35
CA ILE A 515 8.46 -21.56 -36.52
C ILE A 515 7.62 -20.30 -36.68
N ASP A 516 7.13 -20.02 -37.86
CA ASP A 516 6.14 -18.98 -38.09
C ASP A 516 4.81 -19.40 -37.47
N ALA A 517 4.45 -18.77 -36.35
CA ALA A 517 3.24 -19.04 -35.61
C ALA A 517 2.57 -17.74 -35.20
N LYS A 518 1.24 -17.72 -35.22
CA LYS A 518 0.45 -16.54 -34.82
C LYS A 518 0.25 -16.52 -33.31
N SER A 519 0.48 -15.35 -32.71
CA SER A 519 0.14 -15.08 -31.32
C SER A 519 -1.38 -14.98 -31.11
N GLU A 520 -1.85 -15.49 -29.99
CA GLU A 520 -3.26 -15.44 -29.54
C GLU A 520 -3.34 -14.74 -28.19
N LEU A 521 -4.21 -13.72 -28.07
CA LEU A 521 -4.50 -13.05 -26.80
C LEU A 521 -5.42 -13.96 -25.97
N ILE A 522 -4.91 -14.51 -24.87
CA ILE A 522 -5.59 -15.52 -24.06
C ILE A 522 -6.18 -14.99 -22.75
N ILE A 523 -5.61 -13.89 -22.20
CA ILE A 523 -6.08 -13.23 -20.99
C ILE A 523 -6.06 -11.73 -21.25
N LYS A 524 -7.15 -11.02 -20.88
CA LYS A 524 -7.26 -9.56 -21.00
C LYS A 524 -7.27 -8.90 -19.64
N THR A 525 -6.69 -7.72 -19.57
CA THR A 525 -6.84 -6.81 -18.42
C THR A 525 -8.31 -6.42 -18.23
N ASN A 526 -8.69 -6.20 -16.98
CA ASN A 526 -10.05 -5.83 -16.56
C ASN A 526 -9.98 -5.16 -15.17
N GLU A 527 -11.12 -4.93 -14.52
CA GLU A 527 -11.21 -4.30 -13.19
C GLU A 527 -10.55 -5.11 -12.04
N ILE A 528 -10.31 -6.42 -12.24
CA ILE A 528 -9.69 -7.32 -11.24
C ILE A 528 -8.22 -7.56 -11.57
N PHE A 529 -7.92 -7.79 -12.85
CA PHE A 529 -6.57 -7.96 -13.38
C PHE A 529 -6.22 -6.67 -14.12
N VAL A 530 -5.60 -5.75 -13.36
CA VAL A 530 -5.38 -4.36 -13.78
C VAL A 530 -4.01 -4.23 -14.44
N ALA A 531 -3.91 -3.44 -15.48
CA ALA A 531 -2.65 -3.10 -16.14
C ALA A 531 -1.71 -2.33 -15.14
N ASP A 532 -0.40 -2.41 -15.26
CA ASP A 532 0.30 -3.13 -16.31
C ASP A 532 0.47 -4.63 -15.97
N VAL A 533 0.62 -5.46 -17.01
CA VAL A 533 0.89 -6.89 -16.88
C VAL A 533 2.40 -7.10 -17.02
N GLU A 534 3.04 -7.33 -15.90
CA GLU A 534 4.49 -7.38 -15.77
C GLU A 534 5.02 -8.82 -15.73
N GLY A 535 5.50 -9.31 -14.60
CA GLY A 535 6.03 -10.65 -14.47
C GLY A 535 5.04 -11.77 -14.72
N LEU A 536 5.50 -12.85 -15.35
CA LEU A 536 4.75 -14.07 -15.63
C LEU A 536 5.54 -15.31 -15.17
N SER A 537 4.87 -16.25 -14.47
CA SER A 537 5.50 -17.54 -14.14
C SER A 537 4.47 -18.66 -14.03
N ILE A 538 4.89 -19.93 -14.18
CA ILE A 538 4.00 -21.08 -14.19
C ILE A 538 4.21 -21.95 -12.93
N TYR A 539 3.17 -22.07 -12.11
CA TYR A 539 3.12 -22.98 -10.98
C TYR A 539 2.39 -24.28 -11.33
N ARG A 540 2.90 -25.43 -10.88
CA ARG A 540 2.27 -26.73 -11.13
C ARG A 540 1.73 -27.33 -9.83
N TYR A 541 0.44 -27.67 -9.82
CA TYR A 541 -0.22 -28.26 -8.66
C TYR A 541 -1.18 -29.35 -9.10
N LYS A 542 -1.06 -30.54 -8.48
CA LYS A 542 -1.89 -31.74 -8.80
C LYS A 542 -1.96 -32.08 -10.31
N GLY A 543 -0.84 -31.90 -11.02
CA GLY A 543 -0.75 -32.17 -12.44
C GLY A 543 -1.33 -31.11 -13.36
N GLN A 544 -1.89 -30.02 -12.82
CA GLN A 544 -2.41 -28.87 -13.56
C GLN A 544 -1.41 -27.72 -13.57
N ARG A 545 -1.53 -26.85 -14.56
CA ARG A 545 -0.69 -25.67 -14.77
C ARG A 545 -1.45 -24.40 -14.45
N PHE A 546 -0.85 -23.54 -13.66
CA PHE A 546 -1.41 -22.24 -13.28
C PHE A 546 -0.43 -21.14 -13.66
N LEU A 547 -0.86 -20.23 -14.52
CA LEU A 547 -0.12 -19.01 -14.80
C LEU A 547 -0.38 -18.03 -13.66
N ILE A 548 0.69 -17.52 -13.05
CA ILE A 548 0.66 -16.40 -12.13
C ILE A 548 1.17 -15.19 -12.89
N ALA A 549 0.41 -14.12 -12.87
CA ALA A 549 0.72 -12.89 -13.58
C ALA A 549 0.65 -11.69 -12.65
N SER A 550 1.65 -10.83 -12.67
CA SER A 550 1.65 -9.56 -11.95
C SER A 550 0.59 -8.61 -12.54
N SER A 551 -0.14 -7.94 -11.68
CA SER A 551 -1.15 -6.91 -11.97
C SER A 551 -0.73 -5.66 -11.20
N GLN A 552 0.19 -4.88 -11.79
CA GLN A 552 0.87 -3.78 -11.13
C GLN A 552 -0.10 -2.69 -10.67
N GLY A 553 -1.09 -2.34 -11.50
CA GLY A 553 -2.02 -1.25 -11.20
C GLY A 553 -2.91 -1.44 -9.97
N ASN A 554 -2.89 -2.62 -9.34
CA ASN A 554 -3.59 -2.86 -8.07
C ASN A 554 -2.77 -3.70 -7.07
N ASP A 555 -1.45 -3.79 -7.26
CA ASP A 555 -0.51 -4.50 -6.37
C ASP A 555 -0.92 -5.95 -6.10
N SER A 556 -1.32 -6.70 -7.16
CA SER A 556 -1.84 -8.05 -7.00
C SER A 556 -1.28 -9.04 -8.02
N TYR A 557 -1.59 -10.31 -7.82
CA TYR A 557 -1.19 -11.40 -8.71
C TYR A 557 -2.42 -12.18 -9.13
N GLY A 558 -2.72 -12.16 -10.45
CA GLY A 558 -3.79 -12.97 -11.02
C GLY A 558 -3.36 -14.42 -11.25
N VAL A 559 -4.23 -15.38 -10.95
CA VAL A 559 -3.96 -16.81 -11.14
C VAL A 559 -4.94 -17.41 -12.15
N PHE A 560 -4.41 -18.02 -13.21
CA PHE A 560 -5.17 -18.51 -14.35
C PHE A 560 -4.90 -20.00 -14.61
N ALA A 561 -5.94 -20.81 -14.72
CA ALA A 561 -5.84 -22.23 -15.01
C ALA A 561 -5.61 -22.46 -16.51
N LEU A 562 -4.35 -22.71 -16.92
CA LEU A 562 -3.98 -22.91 -18.32
C LEU A 562 -4.66 -24.14 -18.94
N ASP A 563 -4.94 -25.17 -18.15
CA ASP A 563 -5.57 -26.41 -18.60
C ASP A 563 -7.11 -26.32 -18.63
N ASP A 564 -7.71 -25.22 -18.15
CA ASP A 564 -9.14 -24.94 -18.17
C ASP A 564 -9.44 -23.60 -18.88
N LYS A 565 -9.09 -23.49 -20.14
CA LYS A 565 -9.37 -22.32 -21.01
C LYS A 565 -8.88 -21.00 -20.42
N ASN A 566 -7.77 -21.01 -19.74
CA ASN A 566 -7.15 -19.85 -19.08
C ASN A 566 -8.11 -19.17 -18.07
N LYS A 567 -8.94 -19.97 -17.39
CA LYS A 567 -9.93 -19.47 -16.43
C LYS A 567 -9.24 -18.75 -15.29
N HIS A 568 -9.66 -17.52 -15.00
CA HIS A 568 -9.26 -16.79 -13.82
C HIS A 568 -9.83 -17.48 -12.57
N LEU A 569 -8.98 -17.93 -11.67
CA LEU A 569 -9.36 -18.61 -10.42
C LEU A 569 -9.56 -17.62 -9.28
N GLY A 570 -8.71 -16.62 -9.21
CA GLY A 570 -8.67 -15.58 -8.19
C GLY A 570 -7.40 -14.76 -8.29
N SER A 571 -7.35 -13.71 -7.48
CA SER A 571 -6.15 -12.87 -7.31
C SER A 571 -5.77 -12.81 -5.84
N PHE A 572 -4.48 -12.57 -5.56
CA PHE A 572 -3.98 -12.41 -4.21
C PHE A 572 -2.99 -11.25 -4.13
N LYS A 573 -2.78 -10.74 -2.91
CA LYS A 573 -1.74 -9.77 -2.55
C LYS A 573 -0.73 -10.39 -1.62
N ILE A 574 0.43 -9.77 -1.51
CA ILE A 574 1.40 -10.06 -0.46
C ILE A 574 1.28 -8.95 0.57
N ASP A 575 0.85 -9.33 1.77
CA ASP A 575 0.66 -8.42 2.89
C ASP A 575 1.83 -8.50 3.88
N MET A 576 1.93 -7.47 4.72
CA MET A 576 2.90 -7.41 5.82
C MET A 576 2.68 -8.53 6.83
N ASP A 577 3.77 -9.11 7.31
CA ASP A 577 3.79 -9.99 8.48
C ASP A 577 4.51 -9.30 9.65
N ILE A 578 3.73 -8.92 10.67
CA ILE A 578 4.25 -8.26 11.87
C ILE A 578 5.23 -9.16 12.64
N THR A 579 5.02 -10.48 12.61
CA THR A 579 5.84 -11.45 13.35
C THR A 579 7.24 -11.57 12.76
N THR A 580 7.33 -11.69 11.45
CA THR A 580 8.62 -11.75 10.73
C THR A 580 9.22 -10.38 10.49
N ARG A 581 8.42 -9.31 10.62
CA ARG A 581 8.75 -7.92 10.28
C ARG A 581 9.16 -7.76 8.81
N VAL A 582 8.47 -8.46 7.95
CA VAL A 582 8.58 -8.33 6.50
C VAL A 582 7.32 -7.60 6.01
N ASP A 583 7.50 -6.54 5.25
CA ASP A 583 6.38 -5.80 4.63
C ASP A 583 5.77 -6.58 3.46
N GLY A 584 4.76 -6.00 2.84
CA GLY A 584 4.11 -6.57 1.67
C GLY A 584 4.92 -6.42 0.39
N ALA A 585 4.22 -6.50 -0.75
CA ALA A 585 4.79 -6.16 -2.04
C ALA A 585 3.82 -5.26 -2.81
N SER A 586 4.35 -4.20 -3.39
CA SER A 586 3.61 -3.20 -4.16
C SER A 586 4.42 -2.73 -5.37
N GLU A 587 3.77 -2.08 -6.34
CA GLU A 587 4.35 -1.75 -7.65
C GLU A 587 5.08 -2.96 -8.26
N THR A 588 4.36 -4.08 -8.32
CA THR A 588 4.94 -5.40 -8.60
C THR A 588 5.36 -5.51 -10.06
N ASP A 589 6.66 -5.62 -10.29
CA ASP A 589 7.22 -5.91 -11.63
C ASP A 589 7.33 -7.43 -11.84
N GLY A 590 8.55 -7.97 -11.87
CA GLY A 590 8.84 -9.37 -12.15
C GLY A 590 8.48 -10.34 -11.04
N LEU A 591 8.24 -11.58 -11.42
CA LEU A 591 8.03 -12.69 -10.51
C LEU A 591 8.59 -14.01 -11.05
N ALA A 592 9.03 -14.88 -10.15
CA ALA A 592 9.39 -16.26 -10.46
C ALA A 592 8.72 -17.22 -9.48
N VAL A 593 8.25 -18.37 -9.98
CA VAL A 593 7.69 -19.39 -9.12
C VAL A 593 8.18 -20.79 -9.48
N THR A 594 8.40 -21.64 -8.48
CA THR A 594 8.63 -23.06 -8.67
C THR A 594 7.77 -23.88 -7.72
N SER A 595 7.25 -25.00 -8.21
CA SER A 595 6.61 -26.02 -7.38
C SER A 595 7.60 -27.14 -6.94
N TYR A 596 8.85 -27.05 -7.36
CA TYR A 596 9.88 -28.01 -6.96
C TYR A 596 10.25 -27.83 -5.48
N PRO A 597 10.33 -28.92 -4.68
CA PRO A 597 10.71 -28.80 -3.28
C PRO A 597 12.12 -28.25 -3.09
N LEU A 598 12.24 -27.16 -2.31
CA LEU A 598 13.52 -26.51 -2.01
C LEU A 598 13.97 -26.84 -0.57
N GLY A 599 14.17 -28.13 -0.30
CA GLY A 599 14.49 -28.64 1.03
C GLY A 599 13.26 -28.80 1.94
N ALA A 600 13.52 -29.12 3.22
CA ALA A 600 12.47 -29.40 4.20
C ALA A 600 11.66 -28.15 4.59
N GLN A 601 12.22 -26.97 4.43
CA GLN A 601 11.58 -25.72 4.81
C GLN A 601 10.60 -25.22 3.74
N LEU A 602 10.81 -25.55 2.46
CA LEU A 602 9.99 -25.14 1.34
C LEU A 602 9.53 -26.36 0.52
N PRO A 603 8.75 -27.28 1.12
CA PRO A 603 8.39 -28.56 0.51
C PRO A 603 7.46 -28.43 -0.72
N GLN A 604 6.86 -27.27 -0.91
CA GLN A 604 5.93 -26.96 -2.01
C GLN A 604 6.47 -25.87 -2.95
N GLY A 605 7.80 -25.63 -2.88
CA GLY A 605 8.48 -24.64 -3.70
C GLY A 605 8.41 -23.22 -3.15
N LEU A 606 8.62 -22.25 -4.02
CA LEU A 606 8.85 -20.85 -3.67
C LEU A 606 8.22 -19.94 -4.73
N LEU A 607 7.60 -18.86 -4.29
CA LEU A 607 7.32 -17.68 -5.12
C LEU A 607 8.27 -16.57 -4.68
N VAL A 608 8.90 -15.93 -5.65
CA VAL A 608 9.71 -14.71 -5.47
C VAL A 608 9.08 -13.61 -6.30
N VAL A 609 8.89 -12.45 -5.71
CA VAL A 609 8.31 -11.29 -6.39
C VAL A 609 9.16 -10.05 -6.14
N GLN A 610 9.21 -9.15 -7.10
CA GLN A 610 9.77 -7.82 -6.90
C GLN A 610 8.83 -7.00 -5.98
N ASP A 611 9.42 -6.19 -5.12
CA ASP A 611 8.73 -5.21 -4.29
C ASP A 611 9.24 -3.80 -4.59
N GLY A 612 8.32 -2.97 -5.09
CA GLY A 612 8.59 -1.59 -5.47
C GLY A 612 8.69 -0.62 -4.30
N ARG A 613 8.13 -0.97 -3.13
CA ARG A 613 8.07 -0.08 -1.95
C ARG A 613 8.50 -0.77 -0.66
N ASN A 614 9.75 -1.11 -0.56
CA ASN A 614 10.31 -1.70 0.66
C ASN A 614 10.18 -0.74 1.86
N ARG A 615 9.35 -1.10 2.86
CA ARG A 615 8.89 -0.19 3.91
C ARG A 615 9.33 -0.54 5.33
N LEU A 616 9.67 -1.72 5.66
CA LEU A 616 9.84 -2.19 7.03
C LEU A 616 11.27 -2.68 7.36
N PRO A 617 12.25 -1.76 7.48
CA PRO A 617 12.19 -0.29 7.37
C PRO A 617 12.24 0.20 5.92
N THR A 618 11.94 1.47 5.69
CA THR A 618 12.10 2.09 4.36
C THR A 618 13.53 1.94 3.86
N ALA A 619 13.70 1.23 2.75
CA ALA A 619 14.98 0.91 2.12
C ALA A 619 14.83 0.89 0.58
N PRO A 620 15.92 0.74 -0.21
CA PRO A 620 15.81 0.44 -1.62
C PRO A 620 14.98 -0.83 -1.89
N GLN A 621 14.46 -0.95 -3.10
CA GLN A 621 13.66 -2.09 -3.55
C GLN A 621 14.37 -3.44 -3.32
N ASN A 622 13.57 -4.49 -3.16
CA ASN A 622 14.05 -5.84 -2.90
C ASN A 622 13.14 -6.91 -3.56
N PHE A 623 13.29 -8.16 -3.15
CA PHE A 623 12.42 -9.25 -3.56
C PHE A 623 11.86 -9.93 -2.33
N LYS A 624 10.55 -10.22 -2.33
CA LYS A 624 9.85 -10.97 -1.28
C LYS A 624 9.82 -12.46 -1.60
N LEU A 625 10.04 -13.29 -0.58
CA LEU A 625 10.08 -14.75 -0.67
C LEU A 625 8.86 -15.35 0.03
N VAL A 626 7.96 -15.97 -0.74
CA VAL A 626 6.70 -16.55 -0.24
C VAL A 626 6.75 -18.07 -0.34
N ASP A 627 6.44 -18.77 0.76
CA ASP A 627 6.38 -20.24 0.77
C ASP A 627 5.27 -20.74 -0.18
N GLY A 628 5.64 -21.65 -1.08
CA GLY A 628 4.72 -22.29 -2.02
C GLY A 628 3.54 -23.01 -1.36
N LEU A 629 3.63 -23.35 -0.06
CA LEU A 629 2.52 -23.90 0.70
C LEU A 629 1.32 -22.93 0.77
N GLN A 630 1.58 -21.63 0.88
CA GLN A 630 0.52 -20.61 0.87
C GLN A 630 -0.19 -20.55 -0.49
N LEU A 631 0.56 -20.63 -1.59
CA LEU A 631 -0.02 -20.71 -2.95
C LEU A 631 -0.90 -21.96 -3.11
N GLN A 632 -0.48 -23.09 -2.59
CA GLN A 632 -1.30 -24.32 -2.62
C GLN A 632 -2.59 -24.15 -1.82
N GLY A 633 -2.54 -23.47 -0.67
CA GLY A 633 -3.73 -23.14 0.12
C GLY A 633 -4.71 -22.28 -0.65
N LEU A 634 -4.24 -21.26 -1.36
CA LEU A 634 -5.06 -20.42 -2.25
C LEU A 634 -5.71 -21.26 -3.35
N LEU A 635 -4.91 -22.04 -4.10
CA LEU A 635 -5.38 -22.89 -5.20
C LEU A 635 -6.42 -23.91 -4.72
N GLN A 636 -6.18 -24.55 -3.58
CA GLN A 636 -7.13 -25.50 -3.02
C GLN A 636 -8.47 -24.80 -2.70
N SER A 637 -8.42 -23.66 -2.03
CA SER A 637 -9.60 -22.87 -1.68
C SER A 637 -10.41 -22.42 -2.92
N TRP A 638 -9.74 -22.07 -4.01
CA TRP A 638 -10.43 -21.67 -5.26
C TRP A 638 -10.97 -22.85 -6.04
N LEU A 639 -10.22 -23.94 -6.13
CA LEU A 639 -10.64 -25.15 -6.85
C LEU A 639 -11.83 -25.88 -6.16
N GLU A 640 -11.96 -25.77 -4.83
CA GLU A 640 -13.10 -26.33 -4.09
C GLU A 640 -14.40 -25.52 -4.27
N LYS A 641 -14.31 -24.29 -4.74
CA LYS A 641 -15.47 -23.41 -5.01
C LYS A 641 -16.00 -23.51 -6.45
N LEU A 642 -15.30 -24.26 -7.32
CA LEU A 642 -15.66 -24.49 -8.73
C LEU A 642 -16.57 -25.71 -8.88
#